data_ffd5a0116a2e9fbf6f1500c2d2463977
#
_entry.id   ffd5a0116a2e9fbf6f1500c2d2463977
#
_cell.length_a   1.000
_cell.length_b   1.000
_cell.length_c   1.000
_cell.angle_alpha   90.00
_cell.angle_beta   90.00
_cell.angle_gamma   90.00
#
_symmetry.space_group_name_H-M   'P 1'
#
loop_
_entity.id
_entity.type
_entity.pdbx_description
1 polymer ?
#
loop_
_entity_poly.entity_id
_entity_poly.type
_entity_poly.pdbx_seq_one_letter_code
_entity_poly.pdbx_strand_id
1 'polypeptide(L)'
;MGTIQNLKSVFDYLEARNLGAAIIGLENYLTIHPNQVNSDRLHAIRTDCQLMADYWKRGFKDPQLPSLFQALLQRLYVLWGNICRSYAIGHNSFMSSIYMRQHMSARDWSPQNILEELETFVSNVAILELEPSQQREAKRRELYCQHQHDMNVLFDHILTSADLWTDGIAMAMEEILLSPTVDTNDQQLIVSAVMLSSMELFDIAKFRTLVHVYEKAVDERVRQRALVGWVLALRGRLIATIYPEQIDLVHHLLEDEDHCKELVELQEQIVFCMHAEHDTETIQREIMPDLLKNQSLRMTRNGIEEAEEDPMEDILHPGEQERKLEQMEASFQRMVNMQKQGSDIYFGGFSQMKRFSFFNELSNWFVPFYPNHPDVMEVLEKTGMNRFLNVMMEKGPFCNSDKYSFVFAFQQVISQIPQNMRGMLERGEATLNELPSEELESAAYIRRIYLQDLYRFFRLFPERSAFVNPFDMDGSFLFFADPIFSKTHLELFFNDVTAFFLKQDRLYNVLKLLSNYGEARRDFQFWMMYGYLAQHYANESALAFSDLQCYTNALEIQPDHERALAGLARAFFYREMYKEALETYDKLLTICPDKKSYRLNFAASLTNLGQYDEALKELYRLNYEFPDDKKVNRVLAWALVCEGKYEAADKIYEQLLATDNVYPDDLLNYGYSLWFSGHVDEAADCFHRFLKEEDYDPDFILENEAVLLREKGISEPEQQLMLYLL
;
A
#
# COMPACT_ATOMS: atom_id res chain seq x y z
N MET A 1 31.18 -3.75 -6.26
CA MET A 1 30.23 -3.23 -7.28
C MET A 1 30.32 -3.98 -8.61
N GLY A 2 31.49 -4.23 -9.23
CA GLY A 2 31.57 -4.92 -10.53
C GLY A 2 30.97 -6.32 -10.60
N THR A 3 31.07 -7.11 -9.54
CA THR A 3 30.59 -8.50 -9.50
C THR A 3 29.07 -8.62 -9.50
N ILE A 4 28.38 -7.78 -8.75
CA ILE A 4 26.89 -7.71 -8.75
C ILE A 4 26.40 -7.24 -10.11
N GLN A 5 27.06 -6.25 -10.71
CA GLN A 5 26.72 -5.76 -12.04
C GLN A 5 26.81 -6.85 -13.10
N ASN A 6 27.83 -7.71 -13.03
CA ASN A 6 27.99 -8.84 -13.95
C ASN A 6 26.86 -9.86 -13.82
N LEU A 7 26.44 -10.22 -12.59
CA LEU A 7 25.35 -11.15 -12.38
C LEU A 7 23.98 -10.56 -12.81
N LYS A 8 23.80 -9.26 -12.64
CA LYS A 8 22.59 -8.55 -13.12
C LYS A 8 22.54 -8.57 -14.66
N SER A 9 23.65 -8.29 -15.33
CA SER A 9 23.71 -8.34 -16.80
C SER A 9 23.44 -9.74 -17.34
N VAL A 10 23.85 -10.81 -16.63
CA VAL A 10 23.50 -12.19 -17.02
C VAL A 10 21.99 -12.40 -16.97
N PHE A 11 21.32 -11.87 -15.95
CA PHE A 11 19.86 -11.95 -15.85
C PHE A 11 19.19 -11.21 -17.03
N ASP A 12 19.65 -10.00 -17.37
CA ASP A 12 19.15 -9.25 -18.52
C ASP A 12 19.29 -10.06 -19.84
N TYR A 13 20.37 -10.83 -20.00
CA TYR A 13 20.56 -11.73 -21.16
C TYR A 13 19.59 -12.91 -21.13
N LEU A 14 19.30 -13.48 -19.96
CA LEU A 14 18.32 -14.56 -19.82
C LEU A 14 16.91 -14.07 -20.19
N GLU A 15 16.54 -12.88 -19.73
CA GLU A 15 15.29 -12.22 -20.10
C GLU A 15 15.17 -12.02 -21.61
N ALA A 16 16.23 -11.51 -22.22
CA ALA A 16 16.31 -11.31 -23.66
C ALA A 16 16.42 -12.65 -24.44
N ARG A 17 16.35 -13.81 -23.74
CA ARG A 17 16.52 -15.15 -24.32
C ARG A 17 17.83 -15.32 -25.06
N ASN A 18 18.89 -14.59 -24.70
CA ASN A 18 20.21 -14.61 -25.29
C ASN A 18 21.14 -15.61 -24.58
N LEU A 19 20.99 -16.91 -24.88
CA LEU A 19 21.78 -17.98 -24.27
C LEU A 19 23.29 -17.76 -24.41
N GLY A 20 23.75 -17.30 -25.56
CA GLY A 20 25.17 -17.10 -25.82
C GLY A 20 25.81 -16.07 -24.91
N ALA A 21 25.17 -14.90 -24.78
CA ALA A 21 25.65 -13.83 -23.90
C ALA A 21 25.56 -14.23 -22.43
N ALA A 22 24.50 -14.94 -22.03
CA ALA A 22 24.34 -15.45 -20.65
C ALA A 22 25.45 -16.46 -20.30
N ILE A 23 25.74 -17.41 -21.16
CA ILE A 23 26.84 -18.39 -20.97
C ILE A 23 28.19 -17.67 -20.80
N ILE A 24 28.53 -16.72 -21.71
CA ILE A 24 29.79 -15.95 -21.64
C ILE A 24 29.84 -15.14 -20.32
N GLY A 25 28.74 -14.53 -19.91
CA GLY A 25 28.65 -13.79 -18.66
C GLY A 25 28.94 -14.66 -17.43
N LEU A 26 28.38 -15.88 -17.39
CA LEU A 26 28.65 -16.84 -16.32
C LEU A 26 30.08 -17.40 -16.37
N GLU A 27 30.65 -17.66 -17.57
CA GLU A 27 32.05 -18.08 -17.69
C GLU A 27 33.01 -17.01 -17.16
N ASN A 28 32.78 -15.75 -17.50
CA ASN A 28 33.55 -14.63 -16.98
C ASN A 28 33.45 -14.53 -15.45
N TYR A 29 32.26 -14.71 -14.89
CA TYR A 29 32.06 -14.72 -13.45
C TYR A 29 32.84 -15.86 -12.78
N LEU A 30 32.70 -17.09 -13.29
CA LEU A 30 33.36 -18.28 -12.74
C LEU A 30 34.88 -18.28 -12.91
N THR A 31 35.42 -17.52 -13.87
CA THR A 31 36.85 -17.28 -14.02
C THR A 31 37.39 -16.46 -12.83
N ILE A 32 36.61 -15.49 -12.36
CA ILE A 32 36.99 -14.61 -11.22
C ILE A 32 36.71 -15.31 -9.89
N HIS A 33 35.61 -16.07 -9.83
CA HIS A 33 35.11 -16.77 -8.63
C HIS A 33 35.02 -18.28 -8.92
N PRO A 34 36.16 -19.02 -8.89
CA PRO A 34 36.17 -20.42 -9.29
C PRO A 34 35.31 -21.31 -8.38
N ASN A 35 34.40 -22.06 -9.02
CA ASN A 35 33.61 -23.10 -8.37
C ASN A 35 33.49 -24.28 -9.35
N GLN A 36 34.10 -25.43 -9.03
CA GLN A 36 34.19 -26.55 -9.96
C GLN A 36 32.81 -27.10 -10.34
N VAL A 37 31.90 -27.26 -9.36
CA VAL A 37 30.56 -27.80 -9.59
C VAL A 37 29.76 -26.92 -10.57
N ASN A 38 29.81 -25.61 -10.37
CA ASN A 38 29.11 -24.67 -11.25
C ASN A 38 29.78 -24.59 -12.62
N SER A 39 31.11 -24.71 -12.69
CA SER A 39 31.84 -24.76 -13.97
C SER A 39 31.48 -26.00 -14.78
N ASP A 40 31.37 -27.17 -14.15
CA ASP A 40 30.97 -28.43 -14.79
C ASP A 40 29.52 -28.36 -15.27
N ARG A 41 28.61 -27.80 -14.49
CA ARG A 41 27.21 -27.57 -14.88
C ARG A 41 27.13 -26.61 -16.08
N LEU A 42 27.90 -25.52 -16.09
CA LEU A 42 27.93 -24.57 -17.20
C LEU A 42 28.51 -25.19 -18.49
N HIS A 43 29.57 -26.00 -18.34
CA HIS A 43 30.17 -26.72 -19.44
C HIS A 43 29.19 -27.70 -20.12
N ALA A 44 28.41 -28.44 -19.34
CA ALA A 44 27.35 -29.30 -19.82
C ALA A 44 26.30 -28.54 -20.63
N ILE A 45 25.80 -27.42 -20.06
CA ILE A 45 24.81 -26.57 -20.75
C ILE A 45 25.37 -26.00 -22.06
N ARG A 46 26.63 -25.54 -22.06
CA ARG A 46 27.30 -25.04 -23.26
C ARG A 46 27.44 -26.13 -24.34
N THR A 47 27.79 -27.36 -23.93
CA THR A 47 27.91 -28.49 -24.86
C THR A 47 26.55 -28.80 -25.49
N ASP A 48 25.49 -28.85 -24.74
CA ASP A 48 24.13 -29.07 -25.24
C ASP A 48 23.70 -27.97 -26.22
N CYS A 49 24.02 -26.71 -25.91
CA CYS A 49 23.74 -25.57 -26.77
C CYS A 49 24.54 -25.65 -28.09
N GLN A 50 25.80 -26.07 -28.04
CA GLN A 50 26.63 -26.28 -29.24
C GLN A 50 26.09 -27.41 -30.10
N LEU A 51 25.71 -28.54 -29.52
CA LEU A 51 25.10 -29.64 -30.21
C LEU A 51 23.81 -29.22 -30.94
N MET A 52 22.94 -28.53 -30.27
CA MET A 52 21.68 -27.99 -30.81
C MET A 52 21.99 -27.06 -32.02
N ALA A 53 22.96 -26.15 -31.89
CA ALA A 53 23.37 -25.25 -32.96
C ALA A 53 23.97 -26.01 -34.17
N ASP A 54 24.74 -27.06 -33.93
CA ASP A 54 25.36 -27.88 -35.01
C ASP A 54 24.31 -28.72 -35.75
N TYR A 55 23.31 -29.25 -35.07
CA TYR A 55 22.17 -29.91 -35.75
C TYR A 55 21.43 -28.93 -36.66
N TRP A 56 21.12 -27.74 -36.14
CA TRP A 56 20.45 -26.70 -36.91
C TRP A 56 21.26 -26.24 -38.12
N LYS A 57 22.59 -26.06 -37.99
CA LYS A 57 23.49 -25.71 -39.09
C LYS A 57 23.51 -26.77 -40.21
N ARG A 58 23.31 -28.04 -39.85
CA ARG A 58 23.23 -29.16 -40.82
C ARG A 58 21.88 -29.26 -41.50
N GLY A 59 20.94 -28.33 -41.22
CA GLY A 59 19.62 -28.24 -41.81
C GLY A 59 18.56 -29.19 -41.22
N PHE A 60 18.85 -29.82 -40.11
CA PHE A 60 17.85 -30.62 -39.40
C PHE A 60 16.79 -29.70 -38.78
N LYS A 61 15.51 -29.96 -39.09
CA LYS A 61 14.36 -29.32 -38.46
C LYS A 61 13.82 -30.22 -37.36
N ASP A 62 14.13 -29.90 -36.11
CA ASP A 62 13.62 -30.62 -34.96
C ASP A 62 12.34 -29.94 -34.45
N PRO A 63 11.18 -30.62 -34.45
CA PRO A 63 9.95 -30.09 -33.87
C PRO A 63 10.06 -29.74 -32.39
N GLN A 64 10.99 -30.37 -31.68
CA GLN A 64 11.22 -30.17 -30.23
C GLN A 64 12.22 -29.01 -29.96
N LEU A 65 12.77 -28.38 -30.99
CA LEU A 65 13.72 -27.27 -30.81
C LEU A 65 13.25 -26.16 -29.86
N PRO A 66 11.99 -25.71 -29.91
CA PRO A 66 11.49 -24.68 -28.95
C PRO A 66 11.52 -25.17 -27.51
N SER A 67 11.13 -26.41 -27.24
CA SER A 67 11.11 -26.97 -25.88
C SER A 67 12.52 -27.24 -25.34
N LEU A 68 13.42 -27.70 -26.18
CA LEU A 68 14.85 -27.88 -25.84
C LEU A 68 15.52 -26.54 -25.53
N PHE A 69 15.24 -25.53 -26.33
CA PHE A 69 15.72 -24.18 -26.05
C PHE A 69 15.21 -23.63 -24.71
N GLN A 70 13.93 -23.83 -24.45
CA GLN A 70 13.33 -23.40 -23.16
C GLN A 70 13.96 -24.14 -21.97
N ALA A 71 14.19 -25.44 -22.08
CA ALA A 71 14.88 -26.24 -21.07
C ALA A 71 16.33 -25.76 -20.81
N LEU A 72 17.07 -25.37 -21.87
CA LEU A 72 18.41 -24.78 -21.70
C LEU A 72 18.36 -23.43 -20.98
N LEU A 73 17.38 -22.59 -21.31
CA LEU A 73 17.18 -21.30 -20.67
C LEU A 73 16.89 -21.47 -19.17
N GLN A 74 16.02 -22.40 -18.82
CA GLN A 74 15.68 -22.75 -17.43
C GLN A 74 16.90 -23.28 -16.67
N ARG A 75 17.66 -24.19 -17.27
CA ARG A 75 18.92 -24.72 -16.68
C ARG A 75 19.95 -23.61 -16.43
N LEU A 76 20.10 -22.65 -17.35
CA LEU A 76 20.96 -21.48 -17.15
C LEU A 76 20.45 -20.59 -16.02
N TYR A 77 19.14 -20.38 -15.93
CA TYR A 77 18.53 -19.63 -14.84
C TYR A 77 18.79 -20.28 -13.48
N VAL A 78 18.59 -21.60 -13.37
CA VAL A 78 18.89 -22.36 -12.14
C VAL A 78 20.36 -22.20 -11.73
N LEU A 79 21.29 -22.31 -12.70
CA LEU A 79 22.73 -22.15 -12.43
C LEU A 79 23.03 -20.71 -11.99
N TRP A 80 22.49 -19.71 -12.66
CA TRP A 80 22.61 -18.30 -12.29
C TRP A 80 22.05 -18.04 -10.88
N GLY A 81 20.87 -18.61 -10.60
CA GLY A 81 20.20 -18.49 -9.29
C GLY A 81 21.04 -19.08 -8.15
N ASN A 82 21.59 -20.29 -8.34
CA ASN A 82 22.45 -20.92 -7.35
C ASN A 82 23.74 -20.10 -7.09
N ILE A 83 24.29 -19.49 -8.14
CA ILE A 83 25.46 -18.58 -8.01
C ILE A 83 25.06 -17.31 -7.23
N CYS A 84 23.93 -16.69 -7.58
CA CYS A 84 23.44 -15.50 -6.89
C CYS A 84 23.17 -15.77 -5.42
N ARG A 85 22.54 -16.89 -5.07
CA ARG A 85 22.28 -17.28 -3.70
C ARG A 85 23.56 -17.51 -2.91
N SER A 86 24.51 -18.27 -3.48
CA SER A 86 25.83 -18.48 -2.86
C SER A 86 26.57 -17.17 -2.64
N TYR A 87 26.45 -16.23 -3.60
CA TYR A 87 27.01 -14.89 -3.46
C TYR A 87 26.36 -14.11 -2.33
N ALA A 88 25.02 -14.08 -2.27
CA ALA A 88 24.27 -13.36 -1.24
C ALA A 88 24.59 -13.90 0.16
N ILE A 89 24.62 -15.22 0.35
CA ILE A 89 25.02 -15.86 1.61
C ILE A 89 26.43 -15.46 2.01
N GLY A 90 27.39 -15.50 1.08
CA GLY A 90 28.81 -15.20 1.36
C GLY A 90 29.09 -13.71 1.66
N HIS A 91 28.23 -12.79 1.21
CA HIS A 91 28.47 -11.34 1.33
C HIS A 91 27.53 -10.63 2.32
N ASN A 92 26.55 -11.33 2.87
CA ASN A 92 25.69 -10.82 3.93
C ASN A 92 26.00 -11.55 5.23
N SER A 93 26.49 -10.83 6.24
CA SER A 93 26.91 -11.41 7.53
C SER A 93 25.78 -12.14 8.25
N PHE A 94 24.57 -11.62 8.19
CA PHE A 94 23.38 -12.23 8.79
C PHE A 94 23.03 -13.55 8.10
N MET A 95 22.88 -13.55 6.76
CA MET A 95 22.59 -14.76 5.98
C MET A 95 23.70 -15.80 6.12
N SER A 96 24.96 -15.37 6.17
CA SER A 96 26.11 -16.24 6.41
C SER A 96 26.04 -16.92 7.78
N SER A 97 25.64 -16.19 8.82
CA SER A 97 25.51 -16.75 10.17
C SER A 97 24.40 -17.80 10.27
N ILE A 98 23.27 -17.55 9.63
CA ILE A 98 22.14 -18.51 9.54
C ILE A 98 22.59 -19.77 8.79
N TYR A 99 23.19 -19.60 7.62
CA TYR A 99 23.69 -20.70 6.80
C TYR A 99 24.68 -21.56 7.55
N MET A 100 25.61 -20.95 8.28
CA MET A 100 26.61 -21.69 9.08
C MET A 100 25.95 -22.45 10.23
N ARG A 101 24.99 -21.88 10.94
CA ARG A 101 24.26 -22.56 12.04
C ARG A 101 23.62 -23.86 11.55
N GLN A 102 22.90 -23.80 10.43
CA GLN A 102 22.19 -24.97 9.91
C GLN A 102 23.15 -26.02 9.32
N HIS A 103 24.31 -25.61 8.77
CA HIS A 103 25.33 -26.54 8.24
C HIS A 103 26.13 -27.25 9.32
N MET A 104 26.23 -26.67 10.50
CA MET A 104 26.86 -27.35 11.66
C MET A 104 25.95 -28.42 12.27
N SER A 105 24.69 -28.44 11.94
CA SER A 105 23.74 -29.48 12.33
C SER A 105 23.92 -30.71 11.44
N ALA A 106 24.15 -31.86 12.00
CA ALA A 106 24.20 -33.16 11.28
C ALA A 106 22.81 -33.72 10.97
N ARG A 107 21.80 -32.86 10.80
CA ARG A 107 20.41 -33.23 10.56
C ARG A 107 20.20 -33.70 9.13
N ASP A 108 19.39 -34.70 8.93
CA ASP A 108 18.91 -35.13 7.63
C ASP A 108 17.79 -34.19 7.15
N TRP A 109 18.04 -33.50 6.04
CA TRP A 109 17.12 -32.53 5.43
C TRP A 109 16.24 -33.16 4.34
N SER A 110 16.17 -34.47 4.25
CA SER A 110 15.25 -35.11 3.34
C SER A 110 13.80 -34.76 3.74
N PRO A 111 12.91 -34.48 2.77
CA PRO A 111 11.51 -34.17 3.09
C PRO A 111 10.80 -35.27 3.87
N GLN A 112 11.21 -36.53 3.64
CA GLN A 112 10.69 -37.67 4.39
C GLN A 112 11.01 -37.61 5.88
N ASN A 113 12.27 -37.26 6.22
CA ASN A 113 12.68 -37.09 7.62
C ASN A 113 11.99 -35.87 8.27
N ILE A 114 11.82 -34.78 7.51
CA ILE A 114 11.10 -33.59 8.01
C ILE A 114 9.65 -33.97 8.36
N LEU A 115 8.95 -34.71 7.50
CA LEU A 115 7.58 -35.17 7.76
C LEU A 115 7.51 -36.04 9.01
N GLU A 116 8.42 -37.01 9.14
CA GLU A 116 8.48 -37.92 10.28
C GLU A 116 8.73 -37.20 11.61
N GLU A 117 9.61 -36.19 11.62
CA GLU A 117 9.85 -35.36 12.79
C GLU A 117 8.62 -34.52 13.20
N LEU A 118 7.91 -33.92 12.24
CA LEU A 118 6.70 -33.14 12.50
C LEU A 118 5.55 -34.03 13.02
N GLU A 119 5.32 -35.18 12.42
CA GLU A 119 4.32 -36.15 12.88
C GLU A 119 4.66 -36.72 14.25
N THR A 120 5.94 -36.97 14.53
CA THR A 120 6.43 -37.41 15.83
C THR A 120 6.14 -36.39 16.92
N PHE A 121 6.32 -35.10 16.63
CA PHE A 121 5.95 -34.02 17.55
C PHE A 121 4.45 -34.09 17.93
N VAL A 122 3.56 -34.13 16.94
CA VAL A 122 2.10 -34.19 17.16
C VAL A 122 1.74 -35.42 17.98
N SER A 123 2.35 -36.58 17.69
CA SER A 123 2.16 -37.83 18.44
C SER A 123 2.63 -37.68 19.88
N ASN A 124 3.77 -37.09 20.12
CA ASN A 124 4.32 -36.84 21.46
C ASN A 124 3.45 -35.87 22.27
N VAL A 125 2.88 -34.84 21.64
CA VAL A 125 1.93 -33.92 22.30
C VAL A 125 0.69 -34.67 22.74
N ALA A 126 0.14 -35.58 21.92
CA ALA A 126 -1.02 -36.43 22.28
C ALA A 126 -0.69 -37.36 23.46
N ILE A 127 0.52 -37.93 23.51
CA ILE A 127 0.97 -38.81 24.58
C ILE A 127 1.12 -38.04 25.92
N LEU A 128 1.49 -36.78 25.89
CA LEU A 128 1.59 -35.94 27.11
C LEU A 128 0.30 -35.86 27.91
N GLU A 129 -0.85 -35.93 27.27
CA GLU A 129 -2.15 -35.97 27.96
C GLU A 129 -2.37 -37.20 28.83
N LEU A 130 -1.64 -38.29 28.57
CA LEU A 130 -1.66 -39.56 29.31
C LEU A 130 -0.68 -39.56 30.50
N GLU A 131 0.24 -38.56 30.59
CA GLU A 131 1.23 -38.48 31.65
C GLU A 131 0.66 -38.00 32.99
N PRO A 132 1.22 -38.43 34.13
CA PRO A 132 0.86 -37.87 35.45
C PRO A 132 1.05 -36.40 35.54
N SER A 133 0.10 -35.68 36.16
CA SER A 133 0.06 -34.21 36.23
C SER A 133 1.34 -33.57 36.76
N GLN A 134 2.03 -34.23 37.70
CA GLN A 134 3.27 -33.70 38.30
C GLN A 134 4.46 -33.65 37.32
N GLN A 135 4.50 -34.52 36.31
CA GLN A 135 5.58 -34.61 35.33
C GLN A 135 5.20 -33.97 33.98
N ARG A 136 3.89 -33.80 33.74
CA ARG A 136 3.34 -33.33 32.47
C ARG A 136 3.88 -31.95 32.08
N GLU A 137 3.89 -30.98 33.00
CA GLU A 137 4.31 -29.62 32.69
C GLU A 137 5.81 -29.54 32.33
N ALA A 138 6.67 -30.26 33.07
CA ALA A 138 8.10 -30.28 32.78
C ALA A 138 8.39 -30.92 31.40
N LYS A 139 7.72 -32.08 31.12
CA LYS A 139 7.85 -32.76 29.83
C LYS A 139 7.28 -31.92 28.67
N ARG A 140 6.15 -31.24 28.91
CA ARG A 140 5.56 -30.33 27.92
C ARG A 140 6.54 -29.25 27.55
N ARG A 141 7.12 -28.59 28.53
CA ARG A 141 8.11 -27.53 28.32
C ARG A 141 9.33 -28.05 27.54
N GLU A 142 9.87 -29.17 27.91
CA GLU A 142 11.02 -29.78 27.22
C GLU A 142 10.69 -30.09 25.76
N LEU A 143 9.53 -30.73 25.50
CA LEU A 143 9.06 -31.06 24.16
C LEU A 143 8.88 -29.81 23.28
N TYR A 144 8.19 -28.78 23.78
CA TYR A 144 7.97 -27.57 23.00
C TYR A 144 9.25 -26.74 22.83
N CYS A 145 10.18 -26.73 23.79
CA CYS A 145 11.49 -26.09 23.62
C CYS A 145 12.31 -26.75 22.50
N GLN A 146 12.34 -28.09 22.48
CA GLN A 146 13.05 -28.82 21.44
C GLN A 146 12.39 -28.60 20.08
N HIS A 147 11.06 -28.72 20.00
CA HIS A 147 10.33 -28.51 18.77
C HIS A 147 10.51 -27.10 18.20
N GLN A 148 10.40 -26.06 19.03
CA GLN A 148 10.63 -24.68 18.59
C GLN A 148 12.05 -24.47 18.05
N HIS A 149 13.05 -25.07 18.69
CA HIS A 149 14.41 -25.06 18.19
C HIS A 149 14.51 -25.74 16.80
N ASP A 150 13.90 -26.92 16.66
CA ASP A 150 13.93 -27.67 15.40
C ASP A 150 13.20 -26.91 14.27
N MET A 151 12.10 -26.22 14.59
CA MET A 151 11.37 -25.36 13.65
C MET A 151 12.15 -24.13 13.23
N ASN A 152 12.90 -23.50 14.16
CA ASN A 152 13.77 -22.37 13.84
C ASN A 152 14.86 -22.79 12.86
N VAL A 153 15.48 -23.94 13.09
CA VAL A 153 16.53 -24.48 12.21
C VAL A 153 15.96 -24.92 10.85
N LEU A 154 14.74 -25.47 10.81
CA LEU A 154 14.04 -25.80 9.56
C LEU A 154 13.72 -24.53 8.75
N PHE A 155 13.23 -23.48 9.42
CA PHE A 155 12.97 -22.17 8.79
C PHE A 155 14.24 -21.62 8.12
N ASP A 156 15.34 -21.63 8.87
CA ASP A 156 16.65 -21.19 8.39
C ASP A 156 17.15 -22.02 7.21
N HIS A 157 16.91 -23.34 7.23
CA HIS A 157 17.28 -24.24 6.15
C HIS A 157 16.52 -23.95 4.86
N ILE A 158 15.20 -23.75 4.94
CA ILE A 158 14.37 -23.42 3.76
C ILE A 158 14.78 -22.05 3.19
N LEU A 159 15.05 -21.08 4.05
CA LEU A 159 15.47 -19.75 3.67
C LEU A 159 16.83 -19.74 2.98
N THR A 160 17.83 -20.45 3.53
CA THR A 160 19.22 -20.41 3.08
C THR A 160 19.64 -21.60 2.21
N SER A 161 18.67 -22.42 1.72
CA SER A 161 19.00 -23.53 0.81
C SER A 161 19.81 -23.04 -0.40
N ALA A 162 20.95 -23.65 -0.64
CA ALA A 162 21.91 -23.17 -1.66
C ALA A 162 21.43 -23.42 -3.08
N ASP A 163 20.66 -24.48 -3.31
CA ASP A 163 20.09 -24.85 -4.61
C ASP A 163 18.58 -24.54 -4.65
N LEU A 164 18.09 -24.19 -5.86
CA LEU A 164 16.66 -24.12 -6.11
C LEU A 164 16.02 -25.51 -5.97
N TRP A 165 14.75 -25.54 -5.58
CA TRP A 165 14.04 -26.80 -5.38
C TRP A 165 13.89 -27.58 -6.66
N THR A 166 14.00 -28.90 -6.54
CA THR A 166 13.60 -29.83 -7.59
C THR A 166 12.11 -30.12 -7.50
N ASP A 167 11.51 -30.65 -8.57
CA ASP A 167 10.10 -31.08 -8.57
C ASP A 167 9.82 -32.11 -7.47
N GLY A 168 10.77 -33.01 -7.20
CA GLY A 168 10.61 -34.01 -6.13
C GLY A 168 10.56 -33.39 -4.73
N ILE A 169 11.39 -32.37 -4.46
CA ILE A 169 11.35 -31.64 -3.20
C ILE A 169 10.03 -30.84 -3.08
N ALA A 170 9.63 -30.17 -4.16
CA ALA A 170 8.38 -29.41 -4.16
C ALA A 170 7.15 -30.26 -3.87
N MET A 171 7.04 -31.43 -4.51
CA MET A 171 5.93 -32.38 -4.29
C MET A 171 5.90 -32.90 -2.84
N ALA A 172 7.06 -33.25 -2.29
CA ALA A 172 7.13 -33.73 -0.92
C ALA A 172 6.85 -32.61 0.11
N MET A 173 7.28 -31.39 -0.15
CA MET A 173 6.93 -30.24 0.70
C MET A 173 5.45 -29.86 0.60
N GLU A 174 4.83 -30.00 -0.58
CA GLU A 174 3.38 -29.87 -0.75
C GLU A 174 2.62 -30.91 0.08
N GLU A 175 3.09 -32.16 0.10
CA GLU A 175 2.52 -33.21 0.94
C GLU A 175 2.58 -32.85 2.43
N ILE A 176 3.71 -32.34 2.93
CA ILE A 176 3.86 -31.87 4.32
C ILE A 176 2.86 -30.75 4.62
N LEU A 177 2.79 -29.74 3.74
CA LEU A 177 1.95 -28.56 3.94
C LEU A 177 0.45 -28.82 3.84
N LEU A 178 0.04 -29.92 3.23
CA LEU A 178 -1.34 -30.35 3.11
C LEU A 178 -1.69 -31.51 4.05
N SER A 179 -0.71 -32.04 4.81
CA SER A 179 -0.93 -33.18 5.70
C SER A 179 -1.79 -32.80 6.91
N PRO A 180 -2.87 -33.57 7.19
CA PRO A 180 -3.67 -33.37 8.40
C PRO A 180 -2.97 -33.84 9.69
N THR A 181 -1.83 -34.51 9.58
CA THR A 181 -1.04 -35.04 10.71
C THR A 181 0.07 -34.11 11.17
N VAL A 182 0.28 -33.01 10.45
CA VAL A 182 1.24 -31.94 10.79
C VAL A 182 0.51 -30.78 11.47
N ASP A 183 1.12 -30.20 12.51
CA ASP A 183 0.54 -29.05 13.23
C ASP A 183 0.39 -27.84 12.31
N THR A 184 -0.75 -27.16 12.36
CA THR A 184 -1.04 -26.02 11.48
C THR A 184 -0.15 -24.81 11.75
N ASN A 185 0.42 -24.66 12.94
CA ASN A 185 1.40 -23.60 13.22
C ASN A 185 2.71 -23.86 12.48
N ASP A 186 3.12 -25.14 12.42
CA ASP A 186 4.32 -25.54 11.68
C ASP A 186 4.13 -25.34 10.17
N GLN A 187 2.97 -25.75 9.64
CA GLN A 187 2.63 -25.50 8.23
C GLN A 187 2.67 -24.00 7.90
N GLN A 188 2.08 -23.16 8.73
CA GLN A 188 2.09 -21.71 8.57
C GLN A 188 3.51 -21.12 8.58
N LEU A 189 4.38 -21.61 9.46
CA LEU A 189 5.77 -21.16 9.57
C LEU A 189 6.58 -21.58 8.33
N ILE A 190 6.40 -22.82 7.87
CA ILE A 190 7.06 -23.34 6.65
C ILE A 190 6.61 -22.54 5.43
N VAL A 191 5.32 -22.25 5.25
CA VAL A 191 4.82 -21.37 4.16
C VAL A 191 5.51 -20.02 4.17
N SER A 192 5.71 -19.43 5.35
CA SER A 192 6.41 -18.14 5.48
C SER A 192 7.88 -18.21 5.07
N ALA A 193 8.57 -19.31 5.42
CA ALA A 193 9.96 -19.54 5.00
C ALA A 193 10.08 -19.73 3.47
N VAL A 194 9.15 -20.49 2.87
CA VAL A 194 9.08 -20.69 1.41
C VAL A 194 8.83 -19.37 0.68
N MET A 195 7.91 -18.56 1.20
CA MET A 195 7.63 -17.21 0.67
C MET A 195 8.88 -16.35 0.69
N LEU A 196 9.51 -16.14 1.86
CA LEU A 196 10.71 -15.30 2.00
C LEU A 196 11.83 -15.76 1.07
N SER A 197 12.08 -17.07 1.00
CA SER A 197 13.09 -17.63 0.10
C SER A 197 12.79 -17.35 -1.36
N SER A 198 11.50 -17.39 -1.78
CA SER A 198 11.06 -17.09 -3.15
C SER A 198 11.11 -15.61 -3.49
N MET A 199 10.91 -14.74 -2.50
CA MET A 199 11.06 -13.28 -2.68
C MET A 199 12.51 -12.87 -2.93
N GLU A 200 13.46 -13.51 -2.24
CA GLU A 200 14.89 -13.25 -2.43
C GLU A 200 15.37 -13.70 -3.82
N LEU A 201 15.00 -14.89 -4.21
CA LEU A 201 15.29 -15.47 -5.50
C LEU A 201 14.12 -16.32 -5.96
N PHE A 202 13.50 -15.92 -7.08
CA PHE A 202 12.36 -16.65 -7.61
C PHE A 202 12.72 -18.10 -7.91
N ASP A 203 11.90 -19.01 -7.40
CA ASP A 203 11.98 -20.45 -7.55
C ASP A 203 10.62 -20.97 -8.00
N ILE A 204 10.51 -21.43 -9.24
CA ILE A 204 9.23 -21.89 -9.82
C ILE A 204 8.64 -23.06 -9.03
N ALA A 205 9.46 -23.94 -8.47
CA ALA A 205 9.00 -25.07 -7.70
C ALA A 205 8.37 -24.62 -6.37
N LYS A 206 9.00 -23.66 -5.67
CA LYS A 206 8.44 -23.04 -4.47
C LYS A 206 7.17 -22.23 -4.78
N PHE A 207 7.19 -21.47 -5.88
CA PHE A 207 6.01 -20.71 -6.33
C PHE A 207 4.82 -21.65 -6.58
N ARG A 208 5.04 -22.74 -7.33
CA ARG A 208 4.00 -23.76 -7.57
C ARG A 208 3.49 -24.39 -6.27
N THR A 209 4.37 -24.71 -5.33
CA THR A 209 3.98 -25.21 -4.01
C THR A 209 3.06 -24.22 -3.29
N LEU A 210 3.40 -22.93 -3.28
CA LEU A 210 2.55 -21.91 -2.65
C LEU A 210 1.18 -21.79 -3.33
N VAL A 211 1.12 -21.83 -4.67
CA VAL A 211 -0.14 -21.80 -5.42
C VAL A 211 -1.01 -23.02 -5.09
N HIS A 212 -0.42 -24.23 -5.12
CA HIS A 212 -1.17 -25.46 -4.80
C HIS A 212 -1.63 -25.51 -3.35
N VAL A 213 -0.82 -25.02 -2.40
CA VAL A 213 -1.23 -24.95 -0.98
C VAL A 213 -2.39 -23.98 -0.82
N TYR A 214 -2.37 -22.82 -1.50
CA TYR A 214 -3.49 -21.90 -1.51
C TYR A 214 -4.77 -22.55 -2.06
N GLU A 215 -4.67 -23.32 -3.13
CA GLU A 215 -5.81 -23.97 -3.78
C GLU A 215 -6.38 -25.14 -2.94
N LYS A 216 -5.53 -25.92 -2.24
CA LYS A 216 -5.89 -27.21 -1.67
C LYS A 216 -5.92 -27.27 -0.15
N ALA A 217 -5.31 -26.32 0.56
CA ALA A 217 -5.24 -26.36 2.02
C ALA A 217 -6.63 -26.21 2.65
N VAL A 218 -6.91 -27.07 3.64
CA VAL A 218 -8.19 -27.09 4.37
C VAL A 218 -8.19 -26.03 5.49
N ASP A 219 -7.04 -25.82 6.16
CA ASP A 219 -6.93 -24.79 7.20
C ASP A 219 -6.79 -23.41 6.56
N GLU A 220 -7.72 -22.51 6.89
CA GLU A 220 -7.79 -21.18 6.29
C GLU A 220 -6.56 -20.33 6.60
N ARG A 221 -5.91 -20.53 7.74
CA ARG A 221 -4.69 -19.78 8.12
C ARG A 221 -3.50 -20.16 7.25
N VAL A 222 -3.36 -21.45 6.93
CA VAL A 222 -2.35 -21.96 5.99
C VAL A 222 -2.65 -21.46 4.58
N ARG A 223 -3.91 -21.54 4.16
CA ARG A 223 -4.40 -21.13 2.85
C ARG A 223 -4.12 -19.65 2.61
N GLN A 224 -4.48 -18.77 3.55
CA GLN A 224 -4.29 -17.32 3.40
C GLN A 224 -2.82 -16.90 3.46
N ARG A 225 -1.97 -17.59 4.23
CA ARG A 225 -0.52 -17.36 4.17
C ARG A 225 0.06 -17.76 2.82
N ALA A 226 -0.43 -18.84 2.23
CA ALA A 226 0.01 -19.27 0.91
C ALA A 226 -0.45 -18.28 -0.19
N LEU A 227 -1.68 -17.72 -0.09
CA LEU A 227 -2.15 -16.63 -0.97
C LEU A 227 -1.20 -15.44 -0.94
N VAL A 228 -0.94 -14.90 0.24
CA VAL A 228 0.01 -13.79 0.38
C VAL A 228 1.39 -14.20 -0.13
N GLY A 229 1.81 -15.44 0.16
CA GLY A 229 3.11 -15.98 -0.22
C GLY A 229 3.35 -16.01 -1.72
N TRP A 230 2.44 -16.56 -2.52
CA TRP A 230 2.64 -16.62 -3.96
C TRP A 230 2.51 -15.25 -4.63
N VAL A 231 1.63 -14.37 -4.10
CA VAL A 231 1.51 -13.00 -4.62
C VAL A 231 2.77 -12.19 -4.38
N LEU A 232 3.37 -12.26 -3.18
CA LEU A 232 4.62 -11.57 -2.89
C LEU A 232 5.83 -12.16 -3.63
N ALA A 233 5.79 -13.46 -3.93
CA ALA A 233 6.80 -14.14 -4.74
C ALA A 233 6.65 -13.88 -6.24
N LEU A 234 5.56 -13.24 -6.71
CA LEU A 234 5.37 -12.91 -8.12
C LEU A 234 6.56 -12.11 -8.66
N ARG A 235 7.06 -12.57 -9.78
CA ARG A 235 7.99 -11.82 -10.61
C ARG A 235 7.29 -11.53 -11.92
N GLY A 236 7.43 -10.30 -12.40
CA GLY A 236 6.74 -9.79 -13.56
C GLY A 236 7.04 -10.55 -14.85
N ARG A 237 6.67 -9.94 -15.95
CA ARG A 237 6.73 -10.50 -17.32
C ARG A 237 8.05 -11.22 -17.67
N LEU A 238 9.13 -10.80 -17.05
CA LEU A 238 10.49 -11.27 -17.35
C LEU A 238 10.70 -12.72 -16.91
N ILE A 239 10.24 -13.11 -15.74
CA ILE A 239 10.33 -14.50 -15.28
C ILE A 239 9.38 -15.39 -16.08
N ALA A 240 8.24 -14.90 -16.52
CA ALA A 240 7.33 -15.63 -17.39
C ALA A 240 7.94 -15.96 -18.76
N THR A 241 8.95 -15.25 -19.23
CA THR A 241 9.70 -15.65 -20.45
C THR A 241 10.59 -16.87 -20.21
N ILE A 242 11.06 -17.07 -18.98
CA ILE A 242 11.88 -18.22 -18.56
C ILE A 242 11.00 -19.39 -18.14
N TYR A 243 9.93 -19.11 -17.42
CA TYR A 243 8.96 -20.09 -16.88
C TYR A 243 7.54 -19.76 -17.36
N PRO A 244 7.17 -20.10 -18.61
CA PRO A 244 5.81 -19.88 -19.12
C PRO A 244 4.73 -20.53 -18.26
N GLU A 245 5.03 -21.66 -17.61
CA GLU A 245 4.16 -22.34 -16.68
C GLU A 245 3.69 -21.45 -15.52
N GLN A 246 4.40 -20.39 -15.18
CA GLN A 246 3.94 -19.40 -14.20
C GLN A 246 2.64 -18.74 -14.64
N ILE A 247 2.54 -18.42 -15.94
CA ILE A 247 1.32 -17.82 -16.51
C ILE A 247 0.18 -18.82 -16.45
N ASP A 248 0.43 -20.08 -16.87
CA ASP A 248 -0.61 -21.12 -16.91
C ASP A 248 -1.18 -21.41 -15.51
N LEU A 249 -0.31 -21.47 -14.48
CA LEU A 249 -0.71 -21.65 -13.09
C LEU A 249 -1.61 -20.51 -12.60
N VAL A 250 -1.21 -19.25 -12.83
CA VAL A 250 -1.98 -18.09 -12.41
C VAL A 250 -3.29 -17.99 -13.18
N HIS A 251 -3.28 -18.23 -14.50
CA HIS A 251 -4.49 -18.17 -15.32
C HIS A 251 -5.51 -19.23 -14.91
N HIS A 252 -5.06 -20.46 -14.64
CA HIS A 252 -5.94 -21.54 -14.15
C HIS A 252 -6.57 -21.17 -12.81
N LEU A 253 -5.77 -20.64 -11.88
CA LEU A 253 -6.26 -20.20 -10.58
C LEU A 253 -7.35 -19.11 -10.68
N LEU A 254 -7.21 -18.23 -11.68
CA LEU A 254 -8.11 -17.08 -11.90
C LEU A 254 -9.30 -17.40 -12.80
N GLU A 255 -9.54 -18.66 -13.13
CA GLU A 255 -10.82 -19.14 -13.67
C GLU A 255 -11.93 -19.09 -12.61
N ASP A 256 -11.56 -19.17 -11.32
CA ASP A 256 -12.46 -19.03 -10.18
C ASP A 256 -12.63 -17.54 -9.77
N GLU A 257 -13.88 -17.07 -9.77
CA GLU A 257 -14.21 -15.69 -9.39
C GLU A 257 -13.97 -15.42 -7.89
N ASP A 258 -14.07 -16.42 -7.02
CA ASP A 258 -13.85 -16.23 -5.60
C ASP A 258 -12.36 -16.00 -5.30
N HIS A 259 -11.47 -16.68 -6.02
CA HIS A 259 -10.04 -16.36 -5.98
C HIS A 259 -9.74 -14.92 -6.46
N CYS A 260 -10.46 -14.46 -7.49
CA CYS A 260 -10.32 -13.08 -7.96
C CYS A 260 -10.74 -12.06 -6.89
N LYS A 261 -11.86 -12.31 -6.17
CA LYS A 261 -12.32 -11.45 -5.06
C LYS A 261 -11.31 -11.40 -3.92
N GLU A 262 -10.74 -12.56 -3.54
CA GLU A 262 -9.69 -12.60 -2.50
C GLU A 262 -8.44 -11.80 -2.90
N LEU A 263 -8.07 -11.79 -4.18
CA LEU A 263 -6.96 -10.96 -4.67
C LEU A 263 -7.29 -9.47 -4.63
N VAL A 264 -8.53 -9.06 -4.94
CA VAL A 264 -8.98 -7.67 -4.77
C VAL A 264 -8.81 -7.23 -3.33
N GLU A 265 -9.36 -8.01 -2.39
CA GLU A 265 -9.25 -7.73 -0.96
C GLU A 265 -7.77 -7.70 -0.49
N LEU A 266 -6.94 -8.62 -0.98
CA LEU A 266 -5.51 -8.63 -0.68
C LEU A 266 -4.83 -7.33 -1.14
N GLN A 267 -5.13 -6.86 -2.36
CA GLN A 267 -4.57 -5.61 -2.85
C GLN A 267 -4.96 -4.42 -1.98
N GLU A 268 -6.22 -4.34 -1.57
CA GLU A 268 -6.71 -3.29 -0.68
C GLU A 268 -6.04 -3.36 0.69
N GLN A 269 -5.92 -4.55 1.26
CA GLN A 269 -5.28 -4.77 2.57
C GLN A 269 -3.78 -4.42 2.57
N ILE A 270 -3.07 -4.69 1.48
CA ILE A 270 -1.67 -4.26 1.30
C ILE A 270 -1.56 -2.74 1.37
N VAL A 271 -2.47 -2.01 0.71
CA VAL A 271 -2.50 -0.54 0.74
C VAL A 271 -2.72 -0.03 2.17
N PHE A 272 -3.67 -0.61 2.91
CA PHE A 272 -3.91 -0.22 4.30
C PHE A 272 -2.69 -0.49 5.19
N CYS A 273 -2.02 -1.63 5.04
CA CYS A 273 -0.79 -1.92 5.78
C CYS A 273 0.31 -0.87 5.51
N MET A 274 0.45 -0.42 4.26
CA MET A 274 1.44 0.60 3.89
C MET A 274 1.12 1.99 4.50
N HIS A 275 -0.12 2.25 4.91
CA HIS A 275 -0.53 3.48 5.58
C HIS A 275 -0.30 3.46 7.10
N ALA A 276 0.09 2.35 7.70
CA ALA A 276 0.15 2.18 9.16
C ALA A 276 0.99 3.25 9.89
N GLU A 277 2.08 3.73 9.29
CA GLU A 277 2.90 4.81 9.87
C GLU A 277 2.18 6.16 9.82
N HIS A 278 1.55 6.49 8.69
CA HIS A 278 0.76 7.72 8.54
C HIS A 278 -0.47 7.73 9.45
N ASP A 279 -1.17 6.59 9.56
CA ASP A 279 -2.30 6.42 10.48
C ASP A 279 -1.84 6.60 11.93
N THR A 280 -0.67 6.06 12.28
CA THR A 280 -0.06 6.27 13.61
C THR A 280 0.22 7.76 13.88
N GLU A 281 0.76 8.50 12.92
CA GLU A 281 0.99 9.94 13.07
C GLU A 281 -0.33 10.70 13.26
N THR A 282 -1.35 10.37 12.49
CA THR A 282 -2.69 10.96 12.61
C THR A 282 -3.30 10.68 13.99
N ILE A 283 -3.20 9.42 14.46
CA ILE A 283 -3.69 9.05 15.80
C ILE A 283 -2.94 9.83 16.88
N GLN A 284 -1.62 9.91 16.79
CA GLN A 284 -0.80 10.59 17.80
C GLN A 284 -1.01 12.11 17.83
N ARG A 285 -1.19 12.74 16.66
CA ARG A 285 -1.30 14.20 16.55
C ARG A 285 -2.71 14.72 16.74
N GLU A 286 -3.72 13.99 16.25
CA GLU A 286 -5.10 14.49 16.18
C GLU A 286 -6.04 13.81 17.17
N ILE A 287 -5.87 12.50 17.43
CA ILE A 287 -6.82 11.69 18.22
C ILE A 287 -6.36 11.58 19.68
N MET A 288 -5.12 11.18 19.92
CA MET A 288 -4.59 10.96 21.28
C MET A 288 -4.64 12.20 22.16
N PRO A 289 -4.34 13.43 21.69
CA PRO A 289 -4.44 14.61 22.54
C PRO A 289 -5.85 14.83 23.09
N ASP A 290 -6.89 14.56 22.30
CA ASP A 290 -8.28 14.74 22.75
C ASP A 290 -8.71 13.65 23.74
N LEU A 291 -8.23 12.42 23.54
CA LEU A 291 -8.45 11.32 24.48
C LEU A 291 -7.70 11.54 25.82
N LEU A 292 -6.51 12.17 25.78
CA LEU A 292 -5.68 12.41 26.97
C LEU A 292 -6.07 13.68 27.73
N LYS A 293 -6.65 14.70 27.09
CA LYS A 293 -7.09 15.94 27.75
C LYS A 293 -8.19 15.73 28.79
N ASN A 294 -8.92 14.64 28.68
CA ASN A 294 -10.05 14.29 29.57
C ASN A 294 -9.69 13.28 30.66
N GLN A 295 -8.45 13.29 31.14
CA GLN A 295 -8.05 12.37 32.20
C GLN A 295 -8.70 12.76 33.54
N SER A 296 -9.85 12.15 33.82
CA SER A 296 -10.25 11.80 35.21
C SER A 296 -9.31 10.75 35.84
N LEU A 297 -8.26 10.32 35.11
CA LEU A 297 -7.26 9.37 35.56
C LEU A 297 -5.91 10.08 35.67
N ARG A 298 -5.39 10.31 36.86
CA ARG A 298 -4.02 10.81 37.10
C ARG A 298 -3.06 9.64 37.29
N MET A 299 -2.01 9.61 36.51
CA MET A 299 -0.87 8.75 36.80
C MET A 299 -0.10 9.33 37.96
N THR A 300 -0.21 8.71 39.13
CA THR A 300 0.59 9.02 40.29
C THR A 300 1.76 8.04 40.45
N ARG A 301 2.75 8.34 41.31
CA ARG A 301 3.85 7.40 41.63
C ARG A 301 3.34 6.06 42.20
N ASN A 302 2.11 5.99 42.65
CA ASN A 302 1.49 4.80 43.26
C ASN A 302 0.52 4.06 42.35
N GLY A 303 0.35 4.50 41.09
CA GLY A 303 -0.58 3.89 40.11
C GLY A 303 -1.52 4.89 39.45
N ILE A 304 -2.56 4.39 38.83
CA ILE A 304 -3.60 5.18 38.19
C ILE A 304 -4.68 5.43 39.28
N GLU A 305 -4.89 6.69 39.62
CA GLU A 305 -5.93 7.12 40.53
C GLU A 305 -6.98 7.91 39.75
N GLU A 306 -8.27 7.69 40.06
CA GLU A 306 -9.34 8.56 39.61
C GLU A 306 -9.13 9.95 40.20
N ALA A 307 -9.06 10.97 39.35
CA ALA A 307 -9.03 12.34 39.83
C ALA A 307 -10.40 12.64 40.48
N GLU A 308 -10.39 13.09 41.75
CA GLU A 308 -11.61 13.59 42.37
C GLU A 308 -12.20 14.69 41.49
N GLU A 309 -13.48 14.55 41.12
CA GLU A 309 -14.22 15.59 40.42
C GLU A 309 -14.18 16.86 41.26
N ASP A 310 -13.66 17.96 40.72
CA ASP A 310 -13.73 19.25 41.39
C ASP A 310 -15.12 19.86 41.11
N PRO A 311 -16.03 19.89 42.09
CA PRO A 311 -17.38 20.45 41.93
C PRO A 311 -17.38 21.94 41.56
N MET A 312 -16.23 22.61 41.69
CA MET A 312 -16.06 24.02 41.33
C MET A 312 -15.82 24.22 39.84
N GLU A 313 -15.26 23.25 39.14
CA GLU A 313 -14.97 23.36 37.71
C GLU A 313 -16.26 23.38 36.89
N ASP A 314 -17.27 22.62 37.28
CA ASP A 314 -18.61 22.58 36.67
C ASP A 314 -19.41 23.88 36.87
N ILE A 315 -19.13 24.58 37.98
CA ILE A 315 -19.75 25.88 38.29
C ILE A 315 -19.07 27.02 37.50
N LEU A 316 -17.76 26.92 37.29
CA LEU A 316 -16.98 27.97 36.62
C LEU A 316 -17.09 27.88 35.08
N HIS A 317 -17.25 26.67 34.56
CA HIS A 317 -17.31 26.40 33.11
C HIS A 317 -18.47 25.44 32.77
N PRO A 318 -19.74 25.88 32.90
CA PRO A 318 -20.89 25.02 32.65
C PRO A 318 -20.93 24.54 31.20
N GLY A 319 -20.96 23.21 31.00
CA GLY A 319 -21.00 22.53 29.70
C GLY A 319 -19.63 22.24 29.08
N GLU A 320 -18.52 22.52 29.76
CA GLU A 320 -17.18 22.17 29.26
C GLU A 320 -16.90 20.67 29.38
N GLN A 321 -17.41 20.03 30.41
CA GLN A 321 -17.32 18.57 30.57
C GLN A 321 -18.14 17.83 29.49
N GLU A 322 -19.33 18.30 29.17
CA GLU A 322 -20.16 17.73 28.10
C GLU A 322 -19.48 17.85 26.74
N ARG A 323 -18.90 19.02 26.40
CA ARG A 323 -18.12 19.21 25.15
C ARG A 323 -16.88 18.35 25.11
N LYS A 324 -16.17 18.16 26.21
CA LYS A 324 -15.00 17.30 26.31
C LYS A 324 -15.38 15.83 26.08
N LEU A 325 -16.52 15.39 26.63
CA LEU A 325 -17.05 14.05 26.45
C LEU A 325 -17.46 13.80 24.99
N GLU A 326 -18.16 14.76 24.37
CA GLU A 326 -18.53 14.70 22.94
C GLU A 326 -17.29 14.62 22.03
N GLN A 327 -16.24 15.40 22.32
CA GLN A 327 -14.98 15.36 21.56
C GLN A 327 -14.26 14.02 21.72
N MET A 328 -14.25 13.47 22.94
CA MET A 328 -13.67 12.16 23.21
C MET A 328 -14.43 11.05 22.47
N GLU A 329 -15.77 11.10 22.50
CA GLU A 329 -16.61 10.13 21.78
C GLU A 329 -16.42 10.23 20.27
N ALA A 330 -16.35 11.44 19.71
CA ALA A 330 -16.08 11.66 18.29
C ALA A 330 -14.68 11.14 17.89
N SER A 331 -13.66 11.38 18.71
CA SER A 331 -12.30 10.89 18.48
C SER A 331 -12.22 9.37 18.57
N PHE A 332 -12.92 8.77 19.54
CA PHE A 332 -13.03 7.31 19.65
C PHE A 332 -13.75 6.70 18.45
N GLN A 333 -14.88 7.28 18.03
CA GLN A 333 -15.60 6.84 16.84
C GLN A 333 -14.76 6.96 15.57
N ARG A 334 -13.95 8.02 15.44
CA ARG A 334 -12.99 8.17 14.35
C ARG A 334 -11.98 7.03 14.32
N MET A 335 -11.40 6.67 15.47
CA MET A 335 -10.47 5.55 15.60
C MET A 335 -11.12 4.21 15.23
N VAL A 336 -12.35 3.95 15.72
CA VAL A 336 -13.13 2.75 15.38
C VAL A 336 -13.41 2.69 13.86
N ASN A 337 -13.75 3.83 13.25
CA ASN A 337 -13.99 3.89 11.81
C ASN A 337 -12.71 3.64 11.00
N MET A 338 -11.56 4.17 11.43
CA MET A 338 -10.26 3.83 10.80
C MET A 338 -10.00 2.33 10.86
N GLN A 339 -10.20 1.70 12.02
CA GLN A 339 -10.04 0.25 12.18
C GLN A 339 -10.99 -0.54 11.27
N LYS A 340 -12.27 -0.15 11.19
CA LYS A 340 -13.26 -0.79 10.31
C LYS A 340 -12.91 -0.65 8.83
N GLN A 341 -12.26 0.44 8.44
CA GLN A 341 -11.78 0.67 7.08
C GLN A 341 -10.52 -0.15 6.74
N GLY A 342 -9.90 -0.79 7.74
CA GLY A 342 -8.72 -1.64 7.53
C GLY A 342 -7.40 -1.07 8.05
N SER A 343 -7.39 0.16 8.61
CA SER A 343 -6.19 0.79 9.17
C SER A 343 -5.61 0.00 10.35
N ASP A 344 -4.28 -0.06 10.42
CA ASP A 344 -3.55 -0.69 11.53
C ASP A 344 -3.30 0.31 12.66
N ILE A 345 -4.32 0.53 13.47
CA ILE A 345 -4.28 1.49 14.59
C ILE A 345 -3.32 1.09 15.73
N TYR A 346 -2.84 -0.16 15.74
CA TYR A 346 -1.98 -0.70 16.81
C TYR A 346 -0.49 -0.59 16.51
N PHE A 347 -0.09 -0.34 15.26
CA PHE A 347 1.30 -0.31 14.82
C PHE A 347 2.18 0.59 15.69
N GLY A 348 1.76 1.84 15.94
CA GLY A 348 2.53 2.82 16.72
C GLY A 348 2.79 2.38 18.15
N GLY A 349 1.81 1.75 18.81
CA GLY A 349 1.93 1.25 20.18
C GLY A 349 2.89 0.07 20.31
N PHE A 350 2.81 -0.88 19.37
CA PHE A 350 3.59 -2.12 19.44
C PHE A 350 4.98 -2.03 18.81
N SER A 351 5.25 -1.02 17.98
CA SER A 351 6.55 -0.87 17.30
C SER A 351 7.73 -0.81 18.27
N GLN A 352 7.59 -0.13 19.41
CA GLN A 352 8.63 -0.04 20.42
C GLN A 352 8.84 -1.36 21.18
N MET A 353 7.84 -2.22 21.24
CA MET A 353 7.87 -3.51 21.94
C MET A 353 8.57 -4.61 21.13
N LYS A 354 8.94 -4.37 19.86
CA LYS A 354 9.72 -5.31 19.03
C LYS A 354 11.20 -5.40 19.42
N ARG A 355 11.61 -4.75 20.49
CA ARG A 355 12.97 -4.80 21.04
C ARG A 355 13.20 -5.93 22.04
N PHE A 356 12.18 -6.73 22.39
CA PHE A 356 12.36 -7.92 23.21
C PHE A 356 13.26 -8.94 22.52
N SER A 357 14.06 -9.68 23.33
CA SER A 357 15.01 -10.70 22.83
C SER A 357 14.36 -11.78 21.96
N PHE A 358 13.10 -12.04 22.17
CA PHE A 358 12.28 -12.92 21.33
C PHE A 358 12.39 -12.58 19.84
N PHE A 359 12.39 -11.29 19.48
CA PHE A 359 12.45 -10.81 18.09
C PHE A 359 13.88 -10.80 17.51
N ASN A 360 14.90 -11.26 18.25
CA ASN A 360 16.23 -11.48 17.68
C ASN A 360 16.28 -12.75 16.81
N GLU A 361 15.38 -13.71 17.05
CA GLU A 361 15.25 -14.91 16.22
C GLU A 361 14.33 -14.61 15.04
N LEU A 362 14.78 -14.94 13.82
CA LEU A 362 14.08 -14.59 12.58
C LEU A 362 12.71 -15.25 12.49
N SER A 363 12.62 -16.56 12.75
CA SER A 363 11.39 -17.34 12.68
C SER A 363 10.29 -16.83 13.60
N ASN A 364 10.65 -16.21 14.74
CA ASN A 364 9.72 -15.67 15.71
C ASN A 364 8.86 -14.50 15.20
N TRP A 365 9.24 -13.87 14.09
CA TRP A 365 8.40 -12.87 13.43
C TRP A 365 7.24 -13.47 12.65
N PHE A 366 7.31 -14.77 12.33
CA PHE A 366 6.35 -15.47 11.48
C PHE A 366 5.58 -16.58 12.23
N VAL A 367 6.05 -16.96 13.41
CA VAL A 367 5.43 -17.98 14.24
C VAL A 367 4.03 -17.50 14.67
N PRO A 368 2.95 -18.28 14.39
CA PRO A 368 1.63 -17.98 14.92
C PRO A 368 1.65 -17.93 16.44
N PHE A 369 0.82 -17.07 17.04
CA PHE A 369 0.73 -17.05 18.50
C PHE A 369 0.05 -18.33 19.02
N TYR A 370 0.73 -19.02 19.95
CA TYR A 370 0.16 -20.14 20.68
C TYR A 370 0.63 -20.15 22.14
N PRO A 371 -0.26 -20.54 23.10
CA PRO A 371 0.05 -20.44 24.55
C PRO A 371 1.19 -21.34 25.01
N ASN A 372 1.43 -22.47 24.31
CA ASN A 372 2.48 -23.43 24.64
C ASN A 372 3.86 -23.06 24.04
N HIS A 373 4.00 -21.86 23.44
CA HIS A 373 5.33 -21.38 23.07
C HIS A 373 6.21 -21.27 24.30
N PRO A 374 7.46 -21.77 24.27
CA PRO A 374 8.35 -21.80 25.46
C PRO A 374 8.46 -20.48 26.20
N ASP A 375 8.66 -19.38 25.47
CA ASP A 375 8.79 -18.04 26.05
C ASP A 375 7.46 -17.52 26.65
N VAL A 376 6.33 -17.91 26.08
CA VAL A 376 4.99 -17.56 26.61
C VAL A 376 4.69 -18.36 27.87
N MET A 377 4.95 -19.67 27.87
CA MET A 377 4.78 -20.51 29.06
C MET A 377 5.56 -19.94 30.26
N GLU A 378 6.79 -19.49 30.05
CA GLU A 378 7.60 -18.90 31.10
C GLU A 378 6.93 -17.64 31.71
N VAL A 379 6.30 -16.80 30.86
CA VAL A 379 5.56 -15.62 31.33
C VAL A 379 4.29 -15.99 32.07
N LEU A 380 3.51 -16.94 31.55
CA LEU A 380 2.28 -17.39 32.18
C LEU A 380 2.54 -17.98 33.57
N GLU A 381 3.59 -18.79 33.74
CA GLU A 381 4.01 -19.32 35.05
C GLU A 381 4.38 -18.21 36.04
N LYS A 382 5.12 -17.20 35.59
CA LYS A 382 5.60 -16.09 36.44
C LYS A 382 4.48 -15.13 36.86
N THR A 383 3.50 -14.91 35.97
CA THR A 383 2.44 -13.90 36.19
C THR A 383 1.22 -14.45 36.89
N GLY A 384 0.92 -15.75 36.71
CA GLY A 384 -0.30 -16.38 37.23
C GLY A 384 -1.61 -15.93 36.55
N MET A 385 -1.53 -15.07 35.53
CA MET A 385 -2.67 -14.42 34.85
C MET A 385 -3.15 -15.18 33.61
N ASN A 386 -3.13 -16.50 33.67
CA ASN A 386 -3.39 -17.37 32.50
C ASN A 386 -4.74 -17.08 31.83
N ARG A 387 -5.81 -16.89 32.64
CA ARG A 387 -7.16 -16.69 32.10
C ARG A 387 -7.28 -15.38 31.33
N PHE A 388 -6.79 -14.29 31.91
CA PHE A 388 -6.84 -12.97 31.30
C PHE A 388 -6.04 -12.93 29.99
N LEU A 389 -4.79 -13.40 30.04
CA LEU A 389 -3.91 -13.41 28.86
C LEU A 389 -4.48 -14.31 27.75
N ASN A 390 -5.02 -15.47 28.08
CA ASN A 390 -5.61 -16.35 27.07
C ASN A 390 -6.80 -15.68 26.35
N VAL A 391 -7.74 -15.09 27.09
CA VAL A 391 -8.88 -14.39 26.49
C VAL A 391 -8.42 -13.22 25.61
N MET A 392 -7.44 -12.44 26.09
CA MET A 392 -6.85 -11.34 25.33
C MET A 392 -6.19 -11.78 24.02
N MET A 393 -5.50 -12.91 24.08
CA MET A 393 -4.78 -13.42 22.91
C MET A 393 -5.69 -14.12 21.93
N GLU A 394 -6.74 -14.79 22.39
CA GLU A 394 -7.73 -15.43 21.53
C GLU A 394 -8.64 -14.44 20.82
N LYS A 395 -9.15 -13.45 21.55
CA LYS A 395 -10.19 -12.53 21.05
C LYS A 395 -9.72 -11.11 20.77
N GLY A 396 -8.49 -10.77 21.11
CA GLY A 396 -7.92 -9.43 20.88
C GLY A 396 -7.58 -9.19 19.41
N PRO A 397 -7.76 -7.96 18.91
CA PRO A 397 -7.58 -7.60 17.51
C PRO A 397 -6.10 -7.38 17.14
N PHE A 398 -5.19 -8.16 17.69
CA PHE A 398 -3.75 -8.00 17.50
C PHE A 398 -3.19 -9.03 16.51
N CYS A 399 -2.21 -8.64 15.72
CA CYS A 399 -1.44 -9.59 14.93
C CYS A 399 -0.56 -10.48 15.83
N ASN A 400 -0.06 -11.62 15.30
CA ASN A 400 0.63 -12.60 16.13
C ASN A 400 1.86 -12.02 16.83
N SER A 401 2.69 -11.25 16.12
CA SER A 401 3.87 -10.64 16.70
C SER A 401 3.53 -9.61 17.79
N ASP A 402 2.37 -8.93 17.70
CA ASP A 402 1.90 -8.01 18.75
C ASP A 402 1.38 -8.75 19.97
N LYS A 403 0.74 -9.91 19.78
CA LYS A 403 0.34 -10.77 20.90
C LYS A 403 1.55 -11.20 21.74
N TYR A 404 2.64 -11.63 21.09
CA TYR A 404 3.90 -11.89 21.79
C TYR A 404 4.43 -10.64 22.51
N SER A 405 4.49 -9.51 21.83
CA SER A 405 4.92 -8.25 22.43
C SER A 405 4.13 -7.88 23.66
N PHE A 406 2.79 -8.03 23.59
CA PHE A 406 1.90 -7.75 24.70
C PHE A 406 2.18 -8.63 25.90
N VAL A 407 2.34 -9.94 25.72
CA VAL A 407 2.64 -10.89 26.79
C VAL A 407 3.93 -10.51 27.51
N PHE A 408 4.99 -10.18 26.78
CA PHE A 408 6.28 -9.79 27.40
C PHE A 408 6.21 -8.41 28.07
N ALA A 409 5.50 -7.44 27.49
CA ALA A 409 5.31 -6.13 28.11
C ALA A 409 4.45 -6.25 29.39
N PHE A 410 3.40 -7.06 29.35
CA PHE A 410 2.54 -7.31 30.51
C PHE A 410 3.32 -7.90 31.70
N GLN A 411 4.26 -8.81 31.47
CA GLN A 411 5.15 -9.35 32.49
C GLN A 411 5.90 -8.24 33.22
N GLN A 412 6.36 -7.22 32.51
CA GLN A 412 7.12 -6.12 33.11
C GLN A 412 6.26 -5.18 33.95
N VAL A 413 5.02 -4.98 33.56
CA VAL A 413 4.11 -4.01 34.18
C VAL A 413 3.23 -4.61 35.28
N ILE A 414 3.01 -5.92 35.28
CA ILE A 414 2.09 -6.59 36.24
C ILE A 414 2.42 -6.31 37.71
N SER A 415 3.71 -6.19 38.03
CA SER A 415 4.15 -5.86 39.41
C SER A 415 3.73 -4.47 39.88
N GLN A 416 3.45 -3.56 38.92
CA GLN A 416 3.04 -2.18 39.17
C GLN A 416 1.52 -2.02 39.21
N ILE A 417 0.74 -3.02 38.79
CA ILE A 417 -0.72 -3.00 38.82
C ILE A 417 -1.22 -3.20 40.26
N PRO A 418 -2.10 -2.33 40.81
CA PRO A 418 -2.67 -2.48 42.13
C PRO A 418 -3.38 -3.84 42.32
N GLN A 419 -3.36 -4.37 43.55
CA GLN A 419 -3.85 -5.73 43.83
C GLN A 419 -5.37 -5.89 43.59
N ASN A 420 -6.15 -4.84 43.78
CA ASN A 420 -7.59 -4.80 43.47
C ASN A 420 -7.82 -4.95 41.93
N MET A 421 -7.04 -4.25 41.12
CA MET A 421 -7.13 -4.35 39.66
C MET A 421 -6.65 -5.72 39.14
N ARG A 422 -5.59 -6.31 39.74
CA ARG A 422 -5.17 -7.67 39.40
C ARG A 422 -6.32 -8.67 39.63
N GLY A 423 -7.02 -8.55 40.78
CA GLY A 423 -8.16 -9.40 41.05
C GLY A 423 -9.32 -9.24 40.05
N MET A 424 -9.54 -8.04 39.50
CA MET A 424 -10.54 -7.82 38.44
C MET A 424 -10.10 -8.44 37.11
N LEU A 425 -8.83 -8.30 36.75
CA LEU A 425 -8.25 -8.93 35.57
C LEU A 425 -8.33 -10.46 35.64
N GLU A 426 -7.98 -11.06 36.79
CA GLU A 426 -8.07 -12.49 37.02
C GLU A 426 -9.50 -13.05 36.91
N ARG A 427 -10.51 -12.27 37.33
CA ARG A 427 -11.91 -12.65 37.20
C ARG A 427 -12.47 -12.43 35.80
N GLY A 428 -11.75 -11.74 34.92
CA GLY A 428 -12.21 -11.41 33.56
C GLY A 428 -13.27 -10.30 33.55
N GLU A 429 -13.27 -9.42 34.56
CA GLU A 429 -14.19 -8.29 34.66
C GLU A 429 -13.74 -7.08 33.81
N ALA A 430 -12.51 -7.08 33.30
CA ALA A 430 -12.03 -6.11 32.33
C ALA A 430 -12.54 -6.46 30.94
N THR A 431 -13.54 -5.75 30.48
CA THR A 431 -14.08 -5.88 29.13
C THR A 431 -13.15 -5.17 28.14
N LEU A 432 -12.48 -5.93 27.32
CA LEU A 432 -11.86 -5.43 26.07
C LEU A 432 -12.88 -5.60 24.94
N ASN A 433 -12.73 -4.81 23.87
CA ASN A 433 -13.50 -5.01 22.65
C ASN A 433 -13.15 -6.40 22.08
N GLU A 434 -13.96 -7.38 22.45
CA GLU A 434 -13.85 -8.74 21.89
C GLU A 434 -14.41 -8.74 20.47
N LEU A 435 -13.65 -9.25 19.52
CA LEU A 435 -14.15 -9.49 18.17
C LEU A 435 -15.01 -10.73 18.15
N PRO A 436 -16.10 -10.77 17.35
CA PRO A 436 -16.89 -11.97 17.14
C PRO A 436 -16.03 -13.11 16.56
N SER A 437 -16.28 -14.34 17.00
CA SER A 437 -15.51 -15.52 16.51
C SER A 437 -15.60 -15.67 14.99
N GLU A 438 -16.76 -15.38 14.41
CA GLU A 438 -16.96 -15.42 12.95
C GLU A 438 -16.05 -14.45 12.20
N GLU A 439 -15.77 -13.27 12.77
CA GLU A 439 -14.85 -12.31 12.18
C GLU A 439 -13.39 -12.79 12.29
N LEU A 440 -13.00 -13.33 13.45
CA LEU A 440 -11.64 -13.84 13.69
C LEU A 440 -11.27 -15.04 12.80
N GLU A 441 -12.26 -15.81 12.39
CA GLU A 441 -12.10 -16.97 11.52
C GLU A 441 -12.25 -16.64 10.03
N SER A 442 -12.62 -15.40 9.69
CA SER A 442 -12.79 -15.01 8.30
C SER A 442 -11.45 -14.95 7.55
N ALA A 443 -11.45 -15.36 6.28
CA ALA A 443 -10.30 -15.30 5.38
C ALA A 443 -9.68 -13.90 5.32
N ALA A 444 -10.51 -12.89 5.23
CA ALA A 444 -10.09 -11.48 5.17
C ALA A 444 -9.37 -11.02 6.45
N TYR A 445 -9.87 -11.44 7.63
CA TYR A 445 -9.22 -11.11 8.91
C TYR A 445 -7.88 -11.85 9.06
N ILE A 446 -7.85 -13.17 8.80
CA ILE A 446 -6.65 -14.00 8.89
C ILE A 446 -5.54 -13.43 7.99
N ARG A 447 -5.88 -13.06 6.76
CA ARG A 447 -4.96 -12.44 5.80
C ARG A 447 -4.44 -11.09 6.28
N ARG A 448 -5.34 -10.21 6.78
CA ARG A 448 -4.98 -8.90 7.32
C ARG A 448 -3.97 -9.02 8.48
N ILE A 449 -4.21 -9.90 9.43
CA ILE A 449 -3.32 -10.14 10.57
C ILE A 449 -1.93 -10.59 10.10
N TYR A 450 -1.87 -11.49 9.11
CA TYR A 450 -0.58 -11.93 8.57
C TYR A 450 0.16 -10.81 7.82
N LEU A 451 -0.55 -9.98 7.05
CA LEU A 451 0.05 -8.80 6.40
C LEU A 451 0.60 -7.80 7.41
N GLN A 452 -0.08 -7.60 8.54
CA GLN A 452 0.42 -6.75 9.63
C GLN A 452 1.70 -7.33 10.26
N ASP A 453 1.79 -8.65 10.46
CA ASP A 453 3.03 -9.31 10.91
C ASP A 453 4.17 -9.10 9.91
N LEU A 454 3.90 -9.27 8.60
CA LEU A 454 4.87 -9.02 7.53
C LEU A 454 5.33 -7.56 7.48
N TYR A 455 4.40 -6.61 7.57
CA TYR A 455 4.75 -5.18 7.58
C TYR A 455 5.67 -4.84 8.76
N ARG A 456 5.37 -5.36 9.97
CA ARG A 456 6.23 -5.20 11.16
C ARG A 456 7.61 -5.78 10.93
N PHE A 457 7.70 -6.98 10.37
CA PHE A 457 8.98 -7.61 10.05
C PHE A 457 9.82 -6.71 9.12
N PHE A 458 9.29 -6.34 7.97
CA PHE A 458 10.04 -5.56 6.97
C PHE A 458 10.37 -4.13 7.42
N ARG A 459 9.66 -3.58 8.42
CA ARG A 459 9.92 -2.23 8.96
C ARG A 459 10.80 -2.24 10.20
N LEU A 460 10.69 -3.26 11.06
CA LEU A 460 11.25 -3.22 12.42
C LEU A 460 12.33 -4.27 12.69
N PHE A 461 12.46 -5.32 11.85
CA PHE A 461 13.50 -6.31 12.03
C PHE A 461 14.88 -5.66 11.89
N PRO A 462 15.83 -5.91 12.84
CA PRO A 462 17.14 -5.25 12.79
C PRO A 462 17.93 -5.49 11.52
N GLU A 463 17.90 -6.73 11.00
CA GLU A 463 18.62 -7.15 9.80
C GLU A 463 17.72 -7.13 8.54
N ARG A 464 16.65 -6.31 8.53
CA ARG A 464 15.68 -6.21 7.41
C ARG A 464 16.32 -5.87 6.06
N SER A 465 17.48 -5.22 6.07
CA SER A 465 18.24 -4.91 4.85
C SER A 465 18.77 -6.15 4.12
N ALA A 466 18.74 -7.33 4.78
CA ALA A 466 19.08 -8.61 4.16
C ALA A 466 17.95 -9.16 3.29
N PHE A 467 16.74 -8.54 3.30
CA PHE A 467 15.55 -9.03 2.63
C PHE A 467 15.00 -8.01 1.64
N VAL A 468 14.38 -8.50 0.57
CA VAL A 468 13.63 -7.65 -0.38
C VAL A 468 12.32 -7.23 0.26
N ASN A 469 12.17 -5.94 0.57
CA ASN A 469 10.96 -5.40 1.19
C ASN A 469 9.88 -5.15 0.13
N PRO A 470 8.74 -5.83 0.17
CA PRO A 470 7.67 -5.62 -0.81
C PRO A 470 6.90 -4.31 -0.59
N PHE A 471 7.01 -3.70 0.61
CA PHE A 471 6.30 -2.48 0.97
C PHE A 471 7.09 -1.18 0.67
N ASP A 472 8.35 -1.28 0.21
CA ASP A 472 9.21 -0.12 -0.12
C ASP A 472 9.19 0.27 -1.61
N MET A 473 8.41 -0.40 -2.46
CA MET A 473 8.34 -0.12 -3.89
C MET A 473 7.57 1.19 -4.16
N ASP A 474 8.26 2.33 -4.06
CA ASP A 474 7.75 3.69 -4.36
C ASP A 474 6.33 4.01 -3.82
N GLY A 475 6.03 3.50 -2.61
CA GLY A 475 4.73 3.68 -1.98
C GLY A 475 3.56 2.95 -2.66
N SER A 476 3.82 2.06 -3.62
CA SER A 476 2.74 1.42 -4.38
C SER A 476 3.07 0.00 -4.82
N PHE A 477 2.95 -0.96 -3.89
CA PHE A 477 2.88 -2.35 -4.33
C PHE A 477 1.54 -2.61 -5.00
N LEU A 478 1.54 -2.56 -6.34
CA LEU A 478 0.37 -2.78 -7.19
C LEU A 478 0.59 -4.02 -8.05
N PHE A 479 0.28 -5.21 -7.53
CA PHE A 479 0.43 -6.44 -8.29
C PHE A 479 -0.61 -6.58 -9.41
N PHE A 480 -1.80 -5.99 -9.29
CA PHE A 480 -2.80 -5.94 -10.35
C PHE A 480 -2.31 -5.35 -11.67
N ALA A 481 -1.27 -4.51 -11.61
CA ALA A 481 -0.66 -3.95 -12.83
C ALA A 481 0.32 -4.91 -13.51
N ASP A 482 0.57 -6.10 -12.95
CA ASP A 482 1.45 -7.09 -13.57
C ASP A 482 0.76 -7.71 -14.79
N PRO A 483 1.45 -7.74 -15.95
CA PRO A 483 0.90 -8.32 -17.18
C PRO A 483 0.48 -9.78 -17.08
N ILE A 484 0.92 -10.53 -16.06
CA ILE A 484 0.52 -11.93 -15.83
C ILE A 484 -1.00 -12.04 -15.61
N PHE A 485 -1.64 -10.99 -15.08
CA PHE A 485 -3.07 -10.95 -14.85
C PHE A 485 -3.92 -10.55 -16.06
N SER A 486 -3.26 -10.15 -17.15
CA SER A 486 -3.97 -9.76 -18.38
C SER A 486 -4.73 -10.94 -18.98
N LYS A 487 -5.95 -10.69 -19.49
CA LYS A 487 -6.85 -11.69 -20.08
C LYS A 487 -7.33 -12.78 -19.13
N THR A 488 -7.37 -12.50 -17.83
CA THR A 488 -7.96 -13.36 -16.80
C THR A 488 -9.30 -12.79 -16.33
N HIS A 489 -10.05 -13.55 -15.52
CA HIS A 489 -11.28 -13.03 -14.88
C HIS A 489 -11.02 -11.89 -13.90
N LEU A 490 -9.78 -11.73 -13.43
CA LEU A 490 -9.39 -10.63 -12.55
C LEU A 490 -9.63 -9.25 -13.21
N GLU A 491 -9.58 -9.16 -14.54
CA GLU A 491 -9.91 -7.93 -15.25
C GLU A 491 -11.33 -7.42 -14.99
N LEU A 492 -12.26 -8.28 -14.60
CA LEU A 492 -13.64 -7.89 -14.25
C LEU A 492 -13.68 -6.93 -13.05
N PHE A 493 -12.71 -7.02 -12.17
CA PHE A 493 -12.60 -6.26 -10.93
C PHE A 493 -11.72 -5.01 -11.06
N PHE A 494 -11.14 -4.73 -12.22
CA PHE A 494 -10.26 -3.57 -12.41
C PHE A 494 -10.96 -2.25 -12.08
N ASN A 495 -12.24 -2.10 -12.39
CA ASN A 495 -13.00 -0.90 -12.06
C ASN A 495 -13.11 -0.69 -10.56
N ASP A 496 -13.34 -1.76 -9.78
CA ASP A 496 -13.48 -1.69 -8.32
C ASP A 496 -12.15 -1.30 -7.67
N VAL A 497 -11.06 -1.95 -8.07
CA VAL A 497 -9.70 -1.65 -7.60
C VAL A 497 -9.29 -0.22 -7.99
N THR A 498 -9.61 0.20 -9.21
CA THR A 498 -9.33 1.57 -9.67
C THR A 498 -10.11 2.61 -8.87
N ALA A 499 -11.39 2.35 -8.60
CA ALA A 499 -12.23 3.21 -7.76
C ALA A 499 -11.73 3.28 -6.31
N PHE A 500 -11.23 2.17 -5.77
CA PHE A 500 -10.59 2.14 -4.46
C PHE A 500 -9.36 3.06 -4.42
N PHE A 501 -8.43 2.94 -5.37
CA PHE A 501 -7.24 3.80 -5.44
C PHE A 501 -7.58 5.28 -5.63
N LEU A 502 -8.63 5.59 -6.41
CA LEU A 502 -9.13 6.97 -6.54
C LEU A 502 -9.62 7.54 -5.20
N LYS A 503 -10.34 6.74 -4.41
CA LYS A 503 -10.80 7.16 -3.06
C LYS A 503 -9.65 7.38 -2.08
N GLN A 504 -8.53 6.67 -2.28
CA GLN A 504 -7.31 6.80 -1.48
C GLN A 504 -6.35 7.89 -2.01
N ASP A 505 -6.77 8.69 -3.01
CA ASP A 505 -5.97 9.73 -3.67
C ASP A 505 -4.62 9.22 -4.24
N ARG A 506 -4.59 7.94 -4.68
CA ARG A 506 -3.40 7.31 -5.25
C ARG A 506 -3.43 7.34 -6.78
N LEU A 507 -3.37 8.54 -7.32
CA LEU A 507 -3.59 8.80 -8.73
C LEU A 507 -2.56 8.12 -9.65
N TYR A 508 -1.31 7.99 -9.22
CA TYR A 508 -0.28 7.24 -9.97
C TYR A 508 -0.65 5.77 -10.16
N ASN A 509 -1.16 5.12 -9.10
CA ASN A 509 -1.58 3.71 -9.18
C ASN A 509 -2.78 3.54 -10.11
N VAL A 510 -3.72 4.48 -10.07
CA VAL A 510 -4.87 4.50 -10.98
C VAL A 510 -4.41 4.59 -12.43
N LEU A 511 -3.47 5.49 -12.75
CA LEU A 511 -2.92 5.62 -14.10
C LEU A 511 -2.27 4.32 -14.56
N LYS A 512 -1.46 3.69 -13.71
CA LYS A 512 -0.79 2.43 -14.00
C LYS A 512 -1.78 1.29 -14.25
N LEU A 513 -2.87 1.21 -13.48
CA LEU A 513 -3.96 0.25 -13.73
C LEU A 513 -4.65 0.52 -15.05
N LEU A 514 -5.11 1.75 -15.27
CA LEU A 514 -5.86 2.12 -16.47
C LEU A 514 -5.05 1.89 -17.76
N SER A 515 -3.72 2.02 -17.69
CA SER A 515 -2.85 1.73 -18.85
C SER A 515 -2.87 0.25 -19.28
N ASN A 516 -3.27 -0.66 -18.39
CA ASN A 516 -3.37 -2.09 -18.66
C ASN A 516 -4.74 -2.54 -19.18
N TYR A 517 -5.73 -1.62 -19.26
CA TYR A 517 -7.04 -1.96 -19.80
C TYR A 517 -6.97 -2.22 -21.31
N GLY A 518 -7.40 -3.41 -21.74
CA GLY A 518 -7.58 -3.72 -23.15
C GLY A 518 -8.68 -2.85 -23.79
N GLU A 519 -8.59 -2.61 -25.11
CA GLU A 519 -9.56 -1.77 -25.82
C GLU A 519 -11.02 -2.22 -25.64
N ALA A 520 -11.25 -3.52 -25.57
CA ALA A 520 -12.60 -4.09 -25.41
C ALA A 520 -13.23 -3.79 -24.03
N ARG A 521 -12.44 -3.32 -23.07
CA ARG A 521 -12.89 -3.02 -21.70
C ARG A 521 -12.93 -1.54 -21.37
N ARG A 522 -12.68 -0.68 -22.35
CA ARG A 522 -12.79 0.78 -22.19
C ARG A 522 -14.24 1.21 -22.23
N ASP A 523 -14.95 0.91 -21.13
CA ASP A 523 -16.34 1.25 -20.92
C ASP A 523 -16.52 2.71 -20.44
N PHE A 524 -17.73 3.07 -20.10
CA PHE A 524 -18.06 4.39 -19.58
C PHE A 524 -17.28 4.73 -18.31
N GLN A 525 -17.11 3.78 -17.38
CA GLN A 525 -16.38 4.00 -16.12
C GLN A 525 -14.90 4.23 -16.37
N PHE A 526 -14.29 3.46 -17.27
CA PHE A 526 -12.91 3.67 -17.71
C PHE A 526 -12.68 5.11 -18.18
N TRP A 527 -13.52 5.58 -19.10
CA TRP A 527 -13.38 6.93 -19.66
C TRP A 527 -13.57 8.02 -18.60
N MET A 528 -14.52 7.83 -17.68
CA MET A 528 -14.74 8.77 -16.58
C MET A 528 -13.55 8.84 -15.62
N MET A 529 -12.97 7.71 -15.24
CA MET A 529 -11.81 7.65 -14.35
C MET A 529 -10.56 8.22 -15.02
N TYR A 530 -10.33 7.85 -16.27
CA TYR A 530 -9.17 8.37 -17.02
C TYR A 530 -9.28 9.88 -17.27
N GLY A 531 -10.47 10.37 -17.59
CA GLY A 531 -10.73 11.79 -17.77
C GLY A 531 -10.49 12.60 -16.48
N TYR A 532 -10.91 12.06 -15.34
CA TYR A 532 -10.63 12.68 -14.03
C TYR A 532 -9.11 12.76 -13.77
N LEU A 533 -8.38 11.69 -14.02
CA LEU A 533 -6.93 11.66 -13.91
C LEU A 533 -6.24 12.66 -14.84
N ALA A 534 -6.65 12.68 -16.10
CA ALA A 534 -6.06 13.56 -17.09
C ALA A 534 -6.24 15.05 -16.74
N GLN A 535 -7.30 15.40 -16.00
CA GLN A 535 -7.47 16.76 -15.47
C GLN A 535 -6.50 17.10 -14.33
N HIS A 536 -6.10 16.10 -13.51
CA HIS A 536 -5.16 16.30 -12.40
C HIS A 536 -3.71 16.33 -12.88
N TYR A 537 -3.39 15.58 -13.94
CA TYR A 537 -2.04 15.44 -14.51
C TYR A 537 -1.93 16.05 -15.91
N ALA A 538 -2.64 17.14 -16.16
CA ALA A 538 -2.71 17.80 -17.49
C ALA A 538 -1.33 18.12 -18.13
N ASN A 539 -0.28 18.21 -17.32
CA ASN A 539 1.08 18.53 -17.75
C ASN A 539 1.98 17.30 -17.95
N GLU A 540 1.51 16.08 -17.71
CA GLU A 540 2.34 14.88 -17.89
C GLU A 540 2.22 14.34 -19.31
N SER A 541 3.36 14.34 -20.02
CA SER A 541 3.51 13.81 -21.38
C SER A 541 3.30 12.28 -21.49
N ALA A 542 3.06 11.59 -20.39
CA ALA A 542 2.88 10.14 -20.31
C ALA A 542 1.42 9.67 -20.49
N LEU A 543 0.45 10.60 -20.58
CA LEU A 543 -0.96 10.23 -20.72
C LEU A 543 -1.29 9.83 -22.16
N ALA A 544 -1.90 8.65 -22.33
CA ALA A 544 -2.31 8.14 -23.65
C ALA A 544 -3.54 8.87 -24.22
N PHE A 545 -4.40 9.44 -23.35
CA PHE A 545 -5.62 10.13 -23.72
C PHE A 545 -5.74 11.45 -22.98
N SER A 546 -6.23 12.48 -23.69
CA SER A 546 -6.56 13.76 -23.04
C SER A 546 -7.92 13.66 -22.33
N ASP A 547 -8.15 14.52 -21.35
CA ASP A 547 -9.45 14.65 -20.67
C ASP A 547 -10.60 14.94 -21.64
N LEU A 548 -10.37 15.79 -22.67
CA LEU A 548 -11.34 16.05 -23.73
C LEU A 548 -11.74 14.75 -24.47
N GLN A 549 -10.74 13.94 -24.87
CA GLN A 549 -11.03 12.65 -25.52
C GLN A 549 -11.81 11.72 -24.60
N CYS A 550 -11.41 11.65 -23.33
CA CYS A 550 -12.04 10.77 -22.36
C CYS A 550 -13.51 11.10 -22.13
N TYR A 551 -13.81 12.39 -21.85
CA TYR A 551 -15.19 12.78 -21.63
C TYR A 551 -16.03 12.75 -22.91
N THR A 552 -15.44 12.99 -24.09
CA THR A 552 -16.12 12.80 -25.37
C THR A 552 -16.50 11.34 -25.57
N ASN A 553 -15.56 10.39 -25.38
CA ASN A 553 -15.84 8.96 -25.49
C ASN A 553 -16.86 8.48 -24.44
N ALA A 554 -16.81 9.03 -23.22
CA ALA A 554 -17.82 8.75 -22.21
C ALA A 554 -19.23 9.20 -22.67
N LEU A 555 -19.34 10.37 -23.27
CA LEU A 555 -20.60 10.92 -23.78
C LEU A 555 -21.08 10.22 -25.08
N GLU A 556 -20.21 9.59 -25.85
CA GLU A 556 -20.63 8.69 -26.93
C GLU A 556 -21.39 7.46 -26.40
N ILE A 557 -21.01 6.99 -25.19
CA ILE A 557 -21.69 5.85 -24.53
C ILE A 557 -22.94 6.31 -23.79
N GLN A 558 -22.86 7.45 -23.06
CA GLN A 558 -23.97 8.04 -22.30
C GLN A 558 -24.08 9.54 -22.57
N PRO A 559 -24.84 9.97 -23.61
CA PRO A 559 -24.83 11.36 -24.11
C PRO A 559 -25.25 12.44 -23.11
N ASP A 560 -26.16 12.13 -22.18
CA ASP A 560 -26.76 13.10 -21.25
C ASP A 560 -26.23 12.91 -19.80
N HIS A 561 -25.10 12.23 -19.63
CA HIS A 561 -24.55 11.99 -18.30
C HIS A 561 -23.98 13.27 -17.69
N GLU A 562 -24.59 13.75 -16.62
CA GLU A 562 -24.29 15.02 -15.95
C GLU A 562 -22.79 15.21 -15.63
N ARG A 563 -22.16 14.21 -14.99
CA ARG A 563 -20.75 14.31 -14.58
C ARG A 563 -19.78 14.30 -15.77
N ALA A 564 -20.12 13.59 -16.85
CA ALA A 564 -19.30 13.58 -18.06
C ALA A 564 -19.38 14.93 -18.79
N LEU A 565 -20.58 15.51 -18.92
CA LEU A 565 -20.76 16.86 -19.45
C LEU A 565 -20.04 17.91 -18.59
N ALA A 566 -20.11 17.80 -17.26
CA ALA A 566 -19.41 18.72 -16.35
C ALA A 566 -17.89 18.61 -16.46
N GLY A 567 -17.36 17.40 -16.65
CA GLY A 567 -15.93 17.17 -16.91
C GLY A 567 -15.50 17.78 -18.24
N LEU A 568 -16.29 17.56 -19.30
CA LEU A 568 -16.03 18.11 -20.63
C LEU A 568 -16.08 19.65 -20.63
N ALA A 569 -17.10 20.21 -20.02
CA ALA A 569 -17.25 21.67 -19.92
C ALA A 569 -16.05 22.32 -19.20
N ARG A 570 -15.58 21.70 -18.12
CA ARG A 570 -14.40 22.12 -17.37
C ARG A 570 -13.15 21.99 -18.21
N ALA A 571 -12.97 20.89 -18.94
CA ALA A 571 -11.84 20.67 -19.83
C ALA A 571 -11.77 21.71 -20.96
N PHE A 572 -12.93 22.11 -21.53
CA PHE A 572 -13.00 23.22 -22.47
C PHE A 572 -12.62 24.57 -21.82
N PHE A 573 -13.16 24.84 -20.63
CA PHE A 573 -12.91 26.09 -19.92
C PHE A 573 -11.41 26.30 -19.61
N TYR A 574 -10.74 25.28 -19.08
CA TYR A 574 -9.29 25.37 -18.78
C TYR A 574 -8.41 25.49 -20.03
N ARG A 575 -8.92 25.17 -21.21
CA ARG A 575 -8.22 25.37 -22.51
C ARG A 575 -8.66 26.64 -23.22
N GLU A 576 -9.34 27.53 -22.50
CA GLU A 576 -9.85 28.80 -23.04
C GLU A 576 -10.82 28.65 -24.23
N MET A 577 -11.35 27.45 -24.42
CA MET A 577 -12.40 27.14 -25.40
C MET A 577 -13.76 27.54 -24.84
N TYR A 578 -13.92 28.83 -24.53
CA TYR A 578 -15.07 29.35 -23.77
C TYR A 578 -16.41 29.19 -24.50
N LYS A 579 -16.39 29.15 -25.83
CA LYS A 579 -17.61 28.95 -26.60
C LYS A 579 -18.16 27.53 -26.43
N GLU A 580 -17.30 26.51 -26.55
CA GLU A 580 -17.64 25.09 -26.36
C GLU A 580 -17.99 24.83 -24.90
N ALA A 581 -17.29 25.48 -23.95
CA ALA A 581 -17.63 25.43 -22.54
C ALA A 581 -19.04 25.98 -22.28
N LEU A 582 -19.38 27.16 -22.85
CA LEU A 582 -20.68 27.78 -22.72
C LEU A 582 -21.81 26.87 -23.25
N GLU A 583 -21.67 26.31 -24.46
CA GLU A 583 -22.61 25.38 -25.05
C GLU A 583 -22.82 24.12 -24.19
N THR A 584 -21.75 23.64 -23.56
CA THR A 584 -21.82 22.45 -22.72
C THR A 584 -22.45 22.76 -21.35
N TYR A 585 -22.16 23.92 -20.75
CA TYR A 585 -22.86 24.37 -19.54
C TYR A 585 -24.32 24.69 -19.78
N ASP A 586 -24.71 25.20 -20.96
CA ASP A 586 -26.12 25.40 -21.33
C ASP A 586 -26.88 24.06 -21.35
N LYS A 587 -26.29 23.01 -21.95
CA LYS A 587 -26.84 21.65 -21.88
C LYS A 587 -26.98 21.16 -20.44
N LEU A 588 -25.97 21.37 -19.60
CA LEU A 588 -26.00 21.00 -18.17
C LEU A 588 -27.13 21.72 -17.43
N LEU A 589 -27.34 23.00 -17.72
CA LEU A 589 -28.41 23.78 -17.11
C LEU A 589 -29.81 23.36 -17.61
N THR A 590 -29.91 22.74 -18.79
CA THR A 590 -31.16 22.10 -19.25
C THR A 590 -31.46 20.85 -18.39
N ILE A 591 -30.44 20.10 -17.94
CA ILE A 591 -30.58 18.90 -17.12
C ILE A 591 -30.73 19.25 -15.63
N CYS A 592 -29.89 20.19 -15.12
CA CYS A 592 -29.84 20.62 -13.75
C CYS A 592 -29.90 22.15 -13.61
N PRO A 593 -31.10 22.77 -13.76
CA PRO A 593 -31.24 24.24 -13.84
C PRO A 593 -30.78 24.99 -12.60
N ASP A 594 -30.96 24.42 -11.41
CA ASP A 594 -30.74 25.10 -10.13
C ASP A 594 -29.32 24.88 -9.55
N LYS A 595 -28.46 24.15 -10.29
CA LYS A 595 -27.13 23.84 -9.78
C LYS A 595 -26.20 25.04 -9.83
N LYS A 596 -25.94 25.65 -8.66
CA LYS A 596 -25.14 26.87 -8.48
C LYS A 596 -23.81 26.82 -9.23
N SER A 597 -23.07 25.71 -9.14
CA SER A 597 -21.76 25.58 -9.79
C SER A 597 -21.80 25.67 -11.31
N TYR A 598 -22.86 25.14 -11.94
CA TYR A 598 -23.02 25.20 -13.40
C TYR A 598 -23.44 26.58 -13.86
N ARG A 599 -24.37 27.22 -13.13
CA ARG A 599 -24.76 28.62 -13.39
C ARG A 599 -23.58 29.57 -13.25
N LEU A 600 -22.72 29.37 -12.23
CA LEU A 600 -21.52 30.19 -12.01
C LEU A 600 -20.52 30.02 -13.15
N ASN A 601 -20.21 28.78 -13.56
CA ASN A 601 -19.26 28.51 -14.63
C ASN A 601 -19.81 28.95 -16.01
N PHE A 602 -21.12 28.85 -16.22
CA PHE A 602 -21.79 29.40 -17.39
C PHE A 602 -21.59 30.92 -17.46
N ALA A 603 -21.82 31.63 -16.35
CA ALA A 603 -21.60 33.06 -16.27
C ALA A 603 -20.13 33.46 -16.44
N ALA A 604 -19.19 32.68 -15.89
CA ALA A 604 -17.76 32.85 -16.10
C ALA A 604 -17.37 32.69 -17.58
N SER A 605 -17.95 31.69 -18.27
CA SER A 605 -17.73 31.50 -19.71
C SER A 605 -18.26 32.67 -20.55
N LEU A 606 -19.43 33.21 -20.19
CA LEU A 606 -19.98 34.45 -20.81
C LEU A 606 -19.05 35.64 -20.59
N THR A 607 -18.48 35.79 -19.39
CA THR A 607 -17.55 36.87 -19.06
C THR A 607 -16.31 36.81 -19.95
N ASN A 608 -15.71 35.64 -20.09
CA ASN A 608 -14.52 35.44 -20.94
C ASN A 608 -14.80 35.57 -22.44
N LEU A 609 -16.05 35.44 -22.86
CA LEU A 609 -16.48 35.71 -24.23
C LEU A 609 -16.85 37.19 -24.47
N GLY A 610 -16.70 38.04 -23.46
CA GLY A 610 -17.07 39.48 -23.58
C GLY A 610 -18.60 39.76 -23.56
N GLN A 611 -19.43 38.74 -23.19
CA GLN A 611 -20.87 38.86 -23.09
C GLN A 611 -21.28 39.33 -21.68
N TYR A 612 -20.83 40.51 -21.29
CA TYR A 612 -20.90 40.98 -19.91
C TYR A 612 -22.32 41.22 -19.42
N ASP A 613 -23.22 41.72 -20.26
CA ASP A 613 -24.60 42.01 -19.87
C ASP A 613 -25.34 40.72 -19.43
N GLU A 614 -25.15 39.61 -20.17
CA GLU A 614 -25.77 38.34 -19.86
C GLU A 614 -25.08 37.70 -18.64
N ALA A 615 -23.78 37.77 -18.55
CA ALA A 615 -23.01 37.28 -17.42
C ALA A 615 -23.45 37.98 -16.13
N LEU A 616 -23.48 39.31 -16.10
CA LEU A 616 -23.85 40.11 -14.93
C LEU A 616 -25.29 39.84 -14.50
N LYS A 617 -26.21 39.65 -15.44
CA LYS A 617 -27.59 39.31 -15.12
C LYS A 617 -27.69 38.02 -14.33
N GLU A 618 -26.93 37.00 -14.71
CA GLU A 618 -26.93 35.71 -14.01
C GLU A 618 -26.15 35.81 -12.70
N LEU A 619 -25.02 36.51 -12.67
CA LEU A 619 -24.19 36.68 -11.47
C LEU A 619 -24.91 37.50 -10.38
N TYR A 620 -25.67 38.53 -10.72
CA TYR A 620 -26.50 39.26 -9.76
C TYR A 620 -27.61 38.38 -9.17
N ARG A 621 -28.17 37.48 -9.95
CA ARG A 621 -29.15 36.49 -9.44
C ARG A 621 -28.48 35.55 -8.45
N LEU A 622 -27.31 35.01 -8.82
CA LEU A 622 -26.53 34.13 -7.95
C LEU A 622 -26.09 34.83 -6.66
N ASN A 623 -25.66 36.09 -6.74
CA ASN A 623 -25.30 36.89 -5.57
C ASN A 623 -26.49 37.18 -4.67
N TYR A 624 -27.68 37.41 -5.24
CA TYR A 624 -28.92 37.57 -4.46
C TYR A 624 -29.30 36.28 -3.73
N GLU A 625 -29.16 35.13 -4.40
CA GLU A 625 -29.47 33.81 -3.83
C GLU A 625 -28.40 33.35 -2.82
N PHE A 626 -27.15 33.73 -3.03
CA PHE A 626 -25.99 33.31 -2.21
C PHE A 626 -25.06 34.52 -1.89
N PRO A 627 -25.50 35.47 -1.07
CA PRO A 627 -24.78 36.76 -0.88
C PRO A 627 -23.41 36.59 -0.23
N ASP A 628 -23.22 35.59 0.63
CA ASP A 628 -21.98 35.33 1.36
C ASP A 628 -21.05 34.34 0.65
N ASP A 629 -21.40 33.89 -0.57
CA ASP A 629 -20.57 32.95 -1.31
C ASP A 629 -19.40 33.67 -1.99
N LYS A 630 -18.19 33.48 -1.43
CA LYS A 630 -16.96 34.10 -1.93
C LYS A 630 -16.68 33.77 -3.40
N LYS A 631 -17.04 32.59 -3.91
CA LYS A 631 -16.81 32.22 -5.31
C LYS A 631 -17.72 33.01 -6.26
N VAL A 632 -18.97 33.17 -5.88
CA VAL A 632 -19.93 34.01 -6.64
C VAL A 632 -19.45 35.46 -6.66
N ASN A 633 -19.04 35.98 -5.51
CA ASN A 633 -18.56 37.36 -5.37
C ASN A 633 -17.31 37.64 -6.20
N ARG A 634 -16.35 36.70 -6.26
CA ARG A 634 -15.15 36.81 -7.11
C ARG A 634 -15.48 36.92 -8.58
N VAL A 635 -16.31 36.01 -9.09
CA VAL A 635 -16.69 36.00 -10.51
C VAL A 635 -17.51 37.25 -10.85
N LEU A 636 -18.39 37.70 -9.94
CA LEU A 636 -19.14 38.95 -10.11
C LEU A 636 -18.24 40.17 -10.16
N ALA A 637 -17.29 40.29 -9.21
CA ALA A 637 -16.35 41.37 -9.16
C ALA A 637 -15.50 41.45 -10.44
N TRP A 638 -14.98 40.27 -10.90
CA TRP A 638 -14.21 40.24 -12.15
C TRP A 638 -15.05 40.63 -13.38
N ALA A 639 -16.26 40.13 -13.49
CA ALA A 639 -17.17 40.51 -14.58
C ALA A 639 -17.46 42.03 -14.59
N LEU A 640 -17.57 42.64 -13.41
CA LEU A 640 -17.73 44.08 -13.28
C LEU A 640 -16.46 44.85 -13.72
N VAL A 641 -15.27 44.37 -13.42
CA VAL A 641 -13.99 44.94 -13.89
C VAL A 641 -13.94 44.88 -15.42
N CYS A 642 -14.23 43.74 -16.00
CA CYS A 642 -14.25 43.57 -17.46
C CYS A 642 -15.25 44.50 -18.14
N GLU A 643 -16.45 44.69 -17.56
CA GLU A 643 -17.44 45.66 -18.06
C GLU A 643 -17.05 47.13 -17.82
N GLY A 644 -16.12 47.41 -16.91
CA GLY A 644 -15.70 48.78 -16.56
C GLY A 644 -16.47 49.42 -15.41
N LYS A 645 -17.17 48.63 -14.60
CA LYS A 645 -17.91 49.08 -13.41
C LYS A 645 -17.06 48.98 -12.14
N TYR A 646 -15.92 49.65 -12.14
CA TYR A 646 -14.85 49.55 -11.14
C TYR A 646 -15.33 49.81 -9.71
N GLU A 647 -16.06 50.92 -9.46
CA GLU A 647 -16.55 51.25 -8.12
C GLU A 647 -17.41 50.15 -7.48
N ALA A 648 -18.13 49.38 -8.30
CA ALA A 648 -18.94 48.27 -7.81
C ALA A 648 -18.08 47.03 -7.55
N ALA A 649 -17.07 46.80 -8.37
CA ALA A 649 -16.10 45.72 -8.19
C ALA A 649 -15.26 45.92 -6.95
N ASP A 650 -14.74 47.12 -6.73
CA ASP A 650 -13.88 47.50 -5.62
C ASP A 650 -14.54 47.19 -4.26
N LYS A 651 -15.83 47.54 -4.12
CA LYS A 651 -16.59 47.25 -2.90
C LYS A 651 -16.65 45.76 -2.59
N ILE A 652 -16.71 44.92 -3.62
CA ILE A 652 -16.76 43.49 -3.45
C ILE A 652 -15.37 42.97 -3.08
N TYR A 653 -14.30 43.45 -3.74
CA TYR A 653 -12.95 43.05 -3.42
C TYR A 653 -12.52 43.53 -2.01
N GLU A 654 -12.90 44.73 -1.58
CA GLU A 654 -12.69 45.20 -0.20
C GLU A 654 -13.31 44.20 0.82
N GLN A 655 -14.52 43.72 0.56
CA GLN A 655 -15.16 42.73 1.43
C GLN A 655 -14.44 41.37 1.41
N LEU A 656 -13.98 40.91 0.24
CA LEU A 656 -13.24 39.64 0.10
C LEU A 656 -11.89 39.69 0.83
N LEU A 657 -11.20 40.86 0.75
CA LEU A 657 -9.90 41.09 1.36
C LEU A 657 -9.96 41.38 2.88
N ALA A 658 -11.15 41.76 3.40
CA ALA A 658 -11.33 42.02 4.83
C ALA A 658 -11.41 40.70 5.69
N THR A 659 -11.23 39.55 5.08
CA THR A 659 -11.29 38.22 5.76
C THR A 659 -9.90 37.75 6.13
N ASP A 660 -9.79 36.95 7.20
CA ASP A 660 -8.50 36.39 7.68
C ASP A 660 -7.79 35.48 6.65
N ASN A 661 -8.52 34.95 5.68
CA ASN A 661 -8.00 34.06 4.63
C ASN A 661 -8.17 34.73 3.26
N VAL A 662 -7.21 35.55 2.87
CA VAL A 662 -7.16 36.25 1.57
C VAL A 662 -6.73 35.25 0.49
N TYR A 663 -7.48 35.20 -0.59
CA TYR A 663 -7.10 34.42 -1.75
C TYR A 663 -6.21 35.28 -2.68
N PRO A 664 -5.01 34.82 -3.08
CA PRO A 664 -4.06 35.66 -3.81
C PRO A 664 -4.61 36.32 -5.09
N ASP A 665 -5.43 35.57 -5.87
CA ASP A 665 -6.06 36.10 -7.07
C ASP A 665 -7.03 37.28 -6.79
N ASP A 666 -7.58 37.38 -5.57
CA ASP A 666 -8.42 38.54 -5.18
C ASP A 666 -7.59 39.82 -5.14
N LEU A 667 -6.32 39.75 -4.70
CA LEU A 667 -5.37 40.85 -4.75
C LEU A 667 -4.99 41.23 -6.18
N LEU A 668 -4.70 40.25 -7.01
CA LEU A 668 -4.35 40.41 -8.41
C LEU A 668 -5.49 41.13 -9.16
N ASN A 669 -6.69 40.58 -9.06
CA ASN A 669 -7.85 41.12 -9.78
C ASN A 669 -8.32 42.48 -9.25
N TYR A 670 -8.17 42.73 -7.94
CA TYR A 670 -8.38 44.06 -7.37
C TYR A 670 -7.34 45.05 -7.86
N GLY A 671 -6.08 44.68 -7.96
CA GLY A 671 -5.02 45.49 -8.55
C GLY A 671 -5.36 45.93 -9.97
N TYR A 672 -5.87 45.06 -10.84
CA TYR A 672 -6.34 45.44 -12.17
C TYR A 672 -7.53 46.40 -12.11
N SER A 673 -8.51 46.20 -11.23
CA SER A 673 -9.63 47.16 -11.07
C SER A 673 -9.17 48.55 -10.72
N LEU A 674 -8.27 48.64 -9.73
CA LEU A 674 -7.66 49.92 -9.30
C LEU A 674 -6.83 50.56 -10.41
N TRP A 675 -6.04 49.78 -11.15
CA TRP A 675 -5.26 50.33 -12.26
C TRP A 675 -6.13 50.89 -13.36
N PHE A 676 -7.17 50.17 -13.78
CA PHE A 676 -8.09 50.62 -14.82
C PHE A 676 -8.96 51.85 -14.39
N SER A 677 -9.20 52.01 -13.10
CA SER A 677 -9.88 53.16 -12.54
C SER A 677 -8.95 54.37 -12.26
N GLY A 678 -7.63 54.20 -12.46
CA GLY A 678 -6.65 55.25 -12.29
C GLY A 678 -6.01 55.39 -10.90
N HIS A 679 -6.29 54.43 -9.99
CA HIS A 679 -5.71 54.35 -8.64
C HIS A 679 -4.38 53.57 -8.67
N VAL A 680 -3.37 54.13 -9.35
CA VAL A 680 -2.12 53.43 -9.71
C VAL A 680 -1.29 53.04 -8.48
N ASP A 681 -1.21 53.88 -7.46
CA ASP A 681 -0.43 53.60 -6.26
C ASP A 681 -1.01 52.42 -5.48
N GLU A 682 -2.34 52.39 -5.31
CA GLU A 682 -3.05 51.29 -4.62
C GLU A 682 -3.00 50.00 -5.43
N ALA A 683 -3.04 50.09 -6.77
CA ALA A 683 -2.86 48.94 -7.67
C ALA A 683 -1.47 48.34 -7.51
N ALA A 684 -0.42 49.14 -7.48
CA ALA A 684 0.95 48.67 -7.28
C ALA A 684 1.12 47.97 -5.93
N ASP A 685 0.49 48.48 -4.86
CA ASP A 685 0.51 47.86 -3.54
C ASP A 685 -0.16 46.44 -3.57
N CYS A 686 -1.26 46.33 -4.28
CA CYS A 686 -1.96 45.00 -4.44
C CYS A 686 -1.11 44.01 -5.23
N PHE A 687 -0.52 44.42 -6.34
CA PHE A 687 0.37 43.61 -7.16
C PHE A 687 1.63 43.21 -6.41
N HIS A 688 2.26 44.10 -5.65
CA HIS A 688 3.42 43.77 -4.81
C HIS A 688 3.11 42.69 -3.79
N ARG A 689 1.96 42.78 -3.14
CA ARG A 689 1.54 41.77 -2.18
C ARG A 689 1.30 40.39 -2.85
N PHE A 690 0.61 40.39 -4.01
CA PHE A 690 0.37 39.19 -4.80
C PHE A 690 1.68 38.52 -5.26
N LEU A 691 2.59 39.31 -5.89
CA LEU A 691 3.86 38.78 -6.39
C LEU A 691 4.75 38.24 -5.28
N LYS A 692 4.70 38.83 -4.09
CA LYS A 692 5.44 38.37 -2.92
C LYS A 692 4.86 37.07 -2.34
N GLU A 693 3.53 36.90 -2.35
CA GLU A 693 2.86 35.68 -1.82
C GLU A 693 3.05 34.50 -2.75
N GLU A 694 3.01 34.70 -4.07
CA GLU A 694 3.07 33.65 -5.08
C GLU A 694 4.44 33.43 -5.72
N ASP A 695 5.45 34.27 -5.35
CA ASP A 695 6.84 34.22 -5.87
C ASP A 695 6.92 34.35 -7.41
N TYR A 696 6.11 35.23 -7.98
CA TYR A 696 6.14 35.56 -9.42
C TYR A 696 7.00 36.78 -9.73
N ASP A 697 7.57 36.82 -10.97
CA ASP A 697 8.25 38.00 -11.50
C ASP A 697 7.23 39.11 -11.87
N PRO A 698 7.60 40.41 -11.77
CA PRO A 698 6.71 41.53 -12.12
C PRO A 698 6.09 41.45 -13.53
N ASP A 699 6.81 40.87 -14.49
CA ASP A 699 6.33 40.70 -15.88
C ASP A 699 5.03 39.90 -15.95
N PHE A 700 4.77 39.04 -14.98
CA PHE A 700 3.52 38.24 -14.87
C PHE A 700 2.29 39.14 -14.93
N ILE A 701 2.30 40.31 -14.30
CA ILE A 701 1.17 41.26 -14.28
C ILE A 701 0.80 41.74 -15.70
N LEU A 702 1.78 41.89 -16.59
CA LEU A 702 1.52 42.31 -17.97
C LEU A 702 1.12 41.13 -18.88
N GLU A 703 1.68 39.96 -18.63
CA GLU A 703 1.47 38.78 -19.45
C GLU A 703 0.10 38.16 -19.19
N ASN A 704 -0.31 38.10 -17.93
CA ASN A 704 -1.56 37.42 -17.48
C ASN A 704 -2.80 38.06 -18.15
N GLU A 705 -2.90 39.36 -18.26
CA GLU A 705 -4.08 40.05 -18.82
C GLU A 705 -3.72 40.96 -20.02
N ALA A 706 -2.76 40.53 -20.83
CA ALA A 706 -2.24 41.35 -21.95
C ALA A 706 -3.31 41.78 -22.96
N VAL A 707 -4.38 41.01 -23.14
CA VAL A 707 -5.51 41.33 -24.01
C VAL A 707 -6.37 42.41 -23.37
N LEU A 708 -6.73 42.25 -22.11
CA LEU A 708 -7.59 43.17 -21.37
C LEU A 708 -6.89 44.55 -21.17
N LEU A 709 -5.57 44.56 -20.91
CA LEU A 709 -4.77 45.78 -20.83
C LEU A 709 -4.88 46.62 -22.12
N ARG A 710 -4.82 45.97 -23.29
CA ARG A 710 -4.98 46.62 -24.58
C ARG A 710 -6.41 47.14 -24.80
N GLU A 711 -7.41 46.36 -24.46
CA GLU A 711 -8.82 46.72 -24.57
C GLU A 711 -9.20 47.89 -23.67
N LYS A 712 -8.60 47.98 -22.48
CA LYS A 712 -8.78 49.07 -21.54
C LYS A 712 -7.92 50.31 -21.89
N GLY A 713 -7.11 50.25 -22.96
CA GLY A 713 -6.34 51.36 -23.49
C GLY A 713 -5.10 51.68 -22.70
N ILE A 714 -4.57 50.76 -21.89
CA ILE A 714 -3.30 50.94 -21.16
C ILE A 714 -2.15 50.92 -22.16
N SER A 715 -1.49 52.07 -22.30
CA SER A 715 -0.39 52.26 -23.24
C SER A 715 0.89 51.50 -22.80
N GLU A 716 1.77 51.20 -23.76
CA GLU A 716 3.07 50.57 -23.46
C GLU A 716 3.90 51.37 -22.43
N PRO A 717 3.98 52.70 -22.48
CA PRO A 717 4.66 53.48 -21.43
C PRO A 717 4.03 53.29 -20.03
N GLU A 718 2.71 53.22 -19.93
CA GLU A 718 2.00 52.98 -18.66
C GLU A 718 2.30 51.59 -18.12
N GLN A 719 2.39 50.59 -18.99
CA GLN A 719 2.78 49.22 -18.61
C GLN A 719 4.21 49.19 -18.07
N GLN A 720 5.14 49.86 -18.72
CA GLN A 720 6.54 49.96 -18.26
C GLN A 720 6.69 50.76 -16.97
N LEU A 721 5.86 51.80 -16.76
CA LEU A 721 5.81 52.51 -15.50
C LEU A 721 5.27 51.67 -14.36
N MET A 722 4.28 50.82 -14.62
CA MET A 722 3.79 49.88 -13.61
C MET A 722 4.88 48.89 -13.20
N LEU A 723 5.60 48.27 -14.16
CA LEU A 723 6.75 47.41 -13.84
C LEU A 723 7.85 48.13 -13.06
N TYR A 724 8.07 49.44 -13.29
CA TYR A 724 9.02 50.19 -12.51
C TYR A 724 8.57 50.45 -11.07
N LEU A 725 7.26 50.49 -10.83
CA LEU A 725 6.68 50.60 -9.48
C LEU A 725 6.69 49.27 -8.73
N LEU A 726 6.70 48.15 -9.43
CA LEU A 726 6.77 46.80 -8.88
C LEU A 726 8.20 46.32 -8.67
#